data_2ee1cfb9cb0ea252f1373b0194391c63
#
_entry.id   2ee1cfb9cb0ea252f1373b0194391c63
#
_cell.length_a   1.000
_cell.length_b   1.000
_cell.length_c   1.000
_cell.angle_alpha   90.00
_cell.angle_beta   90.00
_cell.angle_gamma   90.00
#
_symmetry.space_group_name_H-M   'P 1'
#
loop_
_entity.id
_entity.type
_entity.pdbx_description
1 polymer ?
#
loop_
_entity_poly.entity_id
_entity_poly.type
_entity_poly.pdbx_seq_one_letter_code
_entity_poly.pdbx_strand_id
1 'polypeptide(L)'
;MVGFLFILIIAAGGWAYQYRDQIFKYILAEINQNINGRFTAENFHFTPFADGFGFSFTLFNVHLQDSAYARHHKELLFLQRLTVRIDGQELLKKRFQVRSVCFKNGKVDIFTDATGYSNLSVFRQDSTLSTRKNADSTFKQNFLGRLREVCAENVEFSLIDSVQQKYFGFTMNDLTDYVQLTDTVWNLELKGSVYFEGLAFNTKRGAFLEKKPTELDLNLSFNPKSSQLHLAPSEVRVNEDAFGIKGELNFAQTGRIQLEITTDTIAAQRALTIIPKRLAQRIESYKILPVLTATVRLDAPLKGGKNPLVNIDFQTKTFTYESPIGPISKITGAAHFTNQLDTARRICDQNSRITVKDAQGLLYGAIPVSAFFTVTDLEEPQVAMEGRIKADLAYCNKLFDENKVKLKTGKLLVNYSYNGKMAPIFNEKENRLNGKLVGQAMLQNVAFNYVPQRMNFTRMNSTIRFDEKEVDVSFLHLNHQKNQIRISGKIVGLLPYVFNSSGKVAGDMSIYTPDLGLDWIRNYHTRSEKQSKKRFSDMMEKIFNHLEMKALLVAEKVHYRKFQAEKVKGRVYLSEQLVKCEEVKMKAFGGDFQVTGGIEHFDRPIHRLYANGRINHADVQKVFYAFDNFGQTTISDHNLSGSLSTTFSYSSQLKRDFSLLPATMNGQLALELTKGELNHFEPIKRIQKILFKRRDFDNVRFENLKNQFVLQGQELNMTQMKVASSVLTFFVGGTYSFRDKTDLLVQIPLSNLKRNPEEAELQSLDGNNLIIRAIDENGEMKLKYDMDWRKRGDKRRNTEPLDSN
;
A
#
# COMPACT_ATOMS: atom_id res chain seq x y z
N MET A 1 -25.71 -21.17 -85.43
CA MET A 1 -24.52 -20.46 -84.92
C MET A 1 -24.14 -20.92 -83.52
N VAL A 2 -25.03 -20.94 -82.51
CA VAL A 2 -24.76 -21.42 -81.16
C VAL A 2 -24.34 -22.87 -81.10
N GLY A 3 -25.00 -23.80 -81.85
CA GLY A 3 -24.67 -25.25 -81.92
C GLY A 3 -23.30 -25.57 -82.50
N PHE A 4 -22.85 -24.75 -83.48
CA PHE A 4 -21.52 -24.88 -84.10
C PHE A 4 -20.37 -24.43 -83.07
N LEU A 5 -20.62 -23.38 -82.30
CA LEU A 5 -19.74 -22.91 -81.26
C LEU A 5 -19.61 -23.96 -80.15
N PHE A 6 -20.72 -24.64 -79.79
CA PHE A 6 -20.74 -25.70 -78.79
C PHE A 6 -19.96 -26.95 -79.21
N ILE A 7 -20.07 -27.31 -80.54
CA ILE A 7 -19.30 -28.42 -81.10
C ILE A 7 -17.81 -28.05 -81.18
N LEU A 8 -17.43 -26.80 -81.51
CA LEU A 8 -16.05 -26.36 -81.48
C LEU A 8 -15.43 -26.33 -80.11
N ILE A 9 -16.23 -25.98 -79.09
CA ILE A 9 -15.78 -25.99 -77.69
C ILE A 9 -15.57 -27.43 -77.17
N ILE A 10 -16.50 -28.35 -77.50
CA ILE A 10 -16.38 -29.79 -77.17
C ILE A 10 -15.16 -30.38 -77.89
N ALA A 11 -14.96 -30.01 -79.20
CA ALA A 11 -13.85 -30.48 -79.98
C ALA A 11 -12.49 -29.95 -79.43
N ALA A 12 -12.43 -28.69 -78.99
CA ALA A 12 -11.27 -28.10 -78.35
C ALA A 12 -11.00 -28.75 -76.98
N GLY A 13 -12.04 -29.02 -76.18
CA GLY A 13 -11.94 -29.75 -74.92
C GLY A 13 -11.48 -31.20 -75.12
N GLY A 14 -12.02 -31.87 -76.11
CA GLY A 14 -11.60 -33.24 -76.47
C GLY A 14 -10.17 -33.30 -77.01
N TRP A 15 -9.77 -32.31 -77.85
CA TRP A 15 -8.38 -32.17 -78.26
C TRP A 15 -7.45 -31.92 -77.10
N ALA A 16 -7.71 -30.99 -76.24
CA ALA A 16 -6.92 -30.70 -75.03
C ALA A 16 -6.84 -31.95 -74.11
N TYR A 17 -7.87 -32.73 -74.01
CA TYR A 17 -7.89 -33.98 -73.22
C TYR A 17 -7.01 -35.05 -73.91
N GLN A 18 -6.97 -35.12 -75.22
CA GLN A 18 -6.14 -36.09 -75.95
C GLN A 18 -4.66 -35.76 -75.88
N TYR A 19 -4.29 -34.48 -75.80
CA TYR A 19 -2.90 -34.02 -75.74
C TYR A 19 -2.44 -33.64 -74.30
N ARG A 20 -3.27 -33.96 -73.32
CA ARG A 20 -3.03 -33.56 -71.90
C ARG A 20 -1.65 -33.90 -71.41
N ASP A 21 -1.12 -35.06 -71.66
CA ASP A 21 0.19 -35.53 -71.15
C ASP A 21 1.36 -34.78 -71.80
N GLN A 22 1.20 -34.35 -73.06
CA GLN A 22 2.19 -33.55 -73.75
C GLN A 22 2.17 -32.11 -73.23
N ILE A 23 1.00 -31.53 -72.95
CA ILE A 23 0.82 -30.22 -72.36
C ILE A 23 1.45 -30.24 -70.97
N PHE A 24 1.21 -31.28 -70.19
CA PHE A 24 1.79 -31.43 -68.86
C PHE A 24 3.31 -31.45 -68.85
N LYS A 25 3.91 -32.32 -69.69
CA LYS A 25 5.34 -32.37 -69.85
C LYS A 25 5.94 -31.07 -70.33
N TYR A 26 5.25 -30.37 -71.23
CA TYR A 26 5.71 -29.05 -71.69
C TYR A 26 5.69 -28.03 -70.60
N ILE A 27 4.62 -27.95 -69.79
CA ILE A 27 4.52 -27.03 -68.66
C ILE A 27 5.62 -27.30 -67.62
N LEU A 28 5.84 -28.56 -67.26
CA LEU A 28 6.90 -28.96 -66.32
C LEU A 28 8.30 -28.59 -66.84
N ALA A 29 8.56 -28.81 -68.11
CA ALA A 29 9.81 -28.47 -68.76
C ALA A 29 10.07 -26.95 -68.77
N GLU A 30 9.05 -26.16 -69.11
CA GLU A 30 9.08 -24.69 -69.14
C GLU A 30 9.34 -24.10 -67.76
N ILE A 31 8.65 -24.61 -66.70
CA ILE A 31 8.91 -24.16 -65.34
C ILE A 31 10.35 -24.49 -64.92
N ASN A 32 10.82 -25.73 -65.15
CA ASN A 32 12.16 -26.17 -64.75
C ASN A 32 13.30 -25.44 -65.51
N GLN A 33 13.03 -24.94 -66.70
CA GLN A 33 14.01 -24.10 -67.44
C GLN A 33 14.16 -22.69 -66.84
N ASN A 34 13.16 -22.23 -66.09
CA ASN A 34 13.13 -20.87 -65.55
C ASN A 34 13.48 -20.81 -64.04
N ILE A 35 13.80 -21.94 -63.42
CA ILE A 35 14.17 -22.02 -61.99
C ILE A 35 15.52 -22.66 -61.76
N ASN A 36 16.22 -22.27 -60.68
CA ASN A 36 17.44 -22.92 -60.25
C ASN A 36 17.13 -24.01 -59.23
N GLY A 37 16.50 -25.08 -59.71
CA GLY A 37 16.00 -26.18 -58.90
C GLY A 37 15.16 -27.16 -59.68
N ARG A 38 14.29 -27.85 -58.99
CA ARG A 38 13.44 -28.87 -59.58
C ARG A 38 11.98 -28.71 -59.13
N PHE A 39 11.12 -28.50 -60.11
CA PHE A 39 9.68 -28.56 -59.95
C PHE A 39 9.14 -29.88 -60.48
N THR A 40 8.41 -30.66 -59.66
CA THR A 40 7.82 -31.93 -60.05
C THR A 40 6.34 -32.03 -59.60
N ALA A 41 5.55 -32.76 -60.36
CA ALA A 41 4.25 -33.18 -59.96
C ALA A 41 4.04 -34.63 -60.40
N GLU A 42 3.43 -35.42 -59.54
CA GLU A 42 3.28 -36.88 -59.84
C GLU A 42 2.19 -37.12 -60.89
N ASN A 43 1.10 -36.35 -60.82
CA ASN A 43 -0.03 -36.51 -61.71
C ASN A 43 -0.72 -35.18 -61.96
N PHE A 44 -1.58 -35.13 -62.94
CA PHE A 44 -2.39 -33.95 -63.20
C PHE A 44 -3.80 -34.41 -63.67
N HIS A 45 -4.78 -33.57 -63.38
CA HIS A 45 -6.14 -33.69 -63.86
C HIS A 45 -6.56 -32.45 -64.62
N PHE A 46 -7.11 -32.62 -65.82
CA PHE A 46 -7.64 -31.56 -66.64
C PHE A 46 -9.15 -31.57 -66.59
N THR A 47 -9.78 -30.48 -66.17
CA THR A 47 -11.24 -30.36 -66.17
C THR A 47 -11.62 -29.28 -67.17
N PRO A 48 -12.17 -29.66 -68.33
CA PRO A 48 -12.71 -28.69 -69.28
C PRO A 48 -14.03 -28.13 -68.72
N PHE A 49 -14.29 -26.88 -69.04
CA PHE A 49 -15.53 -26.19 -68.64
C PHE A 49 -15.76 -26.02 -67.16
N ALA A 50 -14.70 -25.96 -66.41
CA ALA A 50 -14.79 -25.51 -65.02
C ALA A 50 -15.35 -24.05 -64.99
N ASP A 51 -16.40 -23.82 -64.27
CA ASP A 51 -17.08 -22.53 -64.14
C ASP A 51 -17.51 -21.89 -65.50
N GLY A 52 -18.13 -22.69 -66.38
CA GLY A 52 -18.66 -22.25 -67.69
C GLY A 52 -17.64 -22.38 -68.81
N PHE A 53 -16.98 -21.32 -69.25
CA PHE A 53 -15.98 -21.30 -70.33
C PHE A 53 -14.49 -21.40 -69.84
N GLY A 54 -14.25 -21.80 -68.56
CA GLY A 54 -12.90 -21.91 -68.01
C GLY A 54 -12.34 -23.34 -68.15
N PHE A 55 -11.03 -23.42 -68.13
CA PHE A 55 -10.26 -24.68 -68.00
C PHE A 55 -9.58 -24.76 -66.66
N SER A 56 -9.65 -25.91 -66.03
CA SER A 56 -8.96 -26.13 -64.75
C SER A 56 -7.90 -27.23 -64.88
N PHE A 57 -6.69 -26.91 -64.44
CA PHE A 57 -5.60 -27.87 -64.31
C PHE A 57 -5.33 -28.10 -62.83
N THR A 58 -5.45 -29.32 -62.36
CA THR A 58 -5.10 -29.71 -60.99
C THR A 58 -3.87 -30.60 -61.02
N LEU A 59 -2.77 -30.12 -60.42
CA LEU A 59 -1.52 -30.91 -60.20
C LEU A 59 -1.59 -31.57 -58.84
N PHE A 60 -1.12 -32.78 -58.77
CA PHE A 60 -1.06 -33.58 -57.54
C PHE A 60 0.37 -33.86 -57.11
N ASN A 61 0.60 -33.85 -55.78
CA ASN A 61 1.93 -34.06 -55.17
C ASN A 61 3.01 -33.24 -55.84
N VAL A 62 2.79 -31.90 -55.73
CA VAL A 62 3.67 -30.87 -56.31
C VAL A 62 4.82 -30.63 -55.38
N HIS A 63 6.04 -30.71 -55.87
CA HIS A 63 7.26 -30.45 -55.13
C HIS A 63 8.07 -29.35 -55.84
N LEU A 64 8.60 -28.38 -55.07
CA LEU A 64 9.58 -27.41 -55.55
C LEU A 64 10.78 -27.46 -54.64
N GLN A 65 11.89 -27.90 -55.20
CA GLN A 65 13.17 -28.09 -54.54
C GLN A 65 14.22 -27.19 -55.18
N ASP A 66 15.09 -26.60 -54.38
CA ASP A 66 16.22 -25.83 -54.89
C ASP A 66 17.40 -26.78 -55.30
N SER A 67 18.39 -26.24 -55.98
CA SER A 67 19.56 -27.02 -56.42
C SER A 67 20.40 -27.66 -55.33
N ALA A 68 20.30 -27.15 -54.07
CA ALA A 68 21.04 -27.65 -52.94
C ALA A 68 20.17 -28.54 -52.00
N TYR A 69 18.98 -28.97 -52.44
CA TYR A 69 18.06 -29.80 -51.66
C TYR A 69 18.72 -31.04 -51.03
N ALA A 70 19.63 -31.71 -51.81
CA ALA A 70 20.35 -32.92 -51.30
C ALA A 70 21.19 -32.64 -50.02
N ARG A 71 21.56 -31.37 -49.79
CA ARG A 71 22.36 -30.94 -48.61
C ARG A 71 21.53 -30.65 -47.37
N HIS A 72 20.34 -30.01 -47.53
CA HIS A 72 19.55 -29.50 -46.40
C HIS A 72 18.22 -30.20 -46.22
N HIS A 73 17.76 -31.00 -47.20
CA HIS A 73 16.53 -31.79 -47.17
C HIS A 73 15.25 -31.00 -46.85
N LYS A 74 15.20 -29.68 -47.20
CA LYS A 74 14.04 -28.81 -47.00
C LYS A 74 13.50 -28.37 -48.34
N GLU A 75 12.29 -28.81 -48.63
CA GLU A 75 11.55 -28.37 -49.83
C GLU A 75 11.03 -26.96 -49.64
N LEU A 76 11.09 -26.12 -50.68
CA LEU A 76 10.49 -24.81 -50.64
C LEU A 76 8.94 -24.91 -50.66
N LEU A 77 8.41 -25.85 -51.43
CA LEU A 77 7.01 -26.06 -51.61
C LEU A 77 6.67 -27.55 -51.73
N PHE A 78 5.73 -28.00 -50.93
CA PHE A 78 5.02 -29.27 -51.11
C PHE A 78 3.53 -29.00 -51.11
N LEU A 79 2.76 -29.51 -52.09
CA LEU A 79 1.30 -29.40 -52.12
C LEU A 79 0.73 -30.73 -52.57
N GLN A 80 -0.24 -31.26 -51.85
CA GLN A 80 -1.00 -32.37 -52.34
C GLN A 80 -1.80 -32.03 -53.60
N ARG A 81 -2.27 -30.75 -53.66
CA ARG A 81 -3.06 -30.29 -54.78
C ARG A 81 -2.79 -28.83 -55.09
N LEU A 82 -2.47 -28.56 -56.36
CA LEU A 82 -2.39 -27.21 -56.91
C LEU A 82 -3.34 -27.10 -58.09
N THR A 83 -4.38 -26.25 -57.92
CA THR A 83 -5.37 -26.05 -58.97
C THR A 83 -5.18 -24.68 -59.64
N VAL A 84 -5.01 -24.68 -60.96
CA VAL A 84 -4.84 -23.44 -61.75
C VAL A 84 -6.03 -23.39 -62.73
N ARG A 85 -6.81 -22.32 -62.65
CA ARG A 85 -7.91 -22.06 -63.54
C ARG A 85 -7.47 -21.01 -64.58
N ILE A 86 -7.78 -21.31 -65.86
CA ILE A 86 -7.39 -20.51 -66.98
C ILE A 86 -8.63 -19.95 -67.67
N ASP A 87 -8.55 -18.70 -68.12
CA ASP A 87 -9.63 -18.09 -68.90
C ASP A 87 -9.75 -18.73 -70.27
N GLY A 88 -10.86 -19.43 -70.50
CA GLY A 88 -11.11 -20.14 -71.76
C GLY A 88 -11.30 -19.23 -72.96
N GLN A 89 -11.83 -18.03 -72.81
CA GLN A 89 -12.01 -17.09 -73.90
C GLN A 89 -10.65 -16.55 -74.39
N GLU A 90 -9.71 -16.33 -73.53
CA GLU A 90 -8.37 -15.88 -73.88
C GLU A 90 -7.51 -17.04 -74.45
N LEU A 91 -7.75 -18.27 -73.96
CA LEU A 91 -7.08 -19.43 -74.54
C LEU A 91 -7.49 -19.69 -75.99
N LEU A 92 -8.74 -19.47 -76.34
CA LEU A 92 -9.20 -19.51 -77.74
C LEU A 92 -8.49 -18.45 -78.63
N LYS A 93 -8.06 -17.36 -78.04
CA LYS A 93 -7.21 -16.32 -78.69
C LYS A 93 -5.72 -16.65 -78.62
N LYS A 94 -5.37 -17.86 -78.26
CA LYS A 94 -3.97 -18.31 -78.05
C LYS A 94 -3.22 -17.48 -76.96
N ARG A 95 -3.97 -16.97 -75.96
CA ARG A 95 -3.41 -16.23 -74.85
C ARG A 95 -3.57 -17.05 -73.61
N PHE A 96 -2.51 -17.37 -72.88
CA PHE A 96 -2.51 -18.14 -71.66
C PHE A 96 -2.69 -17.19 -70.49
N GLN A 97 -3.90 -17.08 -69.95
CA GLN A 97 -4.19 -16.16 -68.85
C GLN A 97 -4.77 -16.93 -67.66
N VAL A 98 -4.12 -16.85 -66.50
CA VAL A 98 -4.55 -17.48 -65.24
C VAL A 98 -5.61 -16.61 -64.59
N ARG A 99 -6.73 -17.21 -64.23
CA ARG A 99 -7.86 -16.57 -63.54
C ARG A 99 -7.82 -16.81 -62.04
N SER A 100 -7.53 -18.06 -61.58
CA SER A 100 -7.34 -18.36 -60.15
C SER A 100 -6.28 -19.41 -59.94
N VAL A 101 -5.66 -19.38 -58.76
CA VAL A 101 -4.70 -20.37 -58.27
C VAL A 101 -5.08 -20.77 -56.86
N CYS A 102 -5.29 -22.07 -56.64
CA CYS A 102 -5.64 -22.61 -55.34
C CYS A 102 -4.63 -23.66 -54.85
N PHE A 103 -4.13 -23.44 -53.70
CA PHE A 103 -3.17 -24.27 -52.96
C PHE A 103 -3.95 -25.07 -51.93
N LYS A 104 -3.81 -26.43 -51.92
CA LYS A 104 -4.52 -27.28 -50.96
C LYS A 104 -3.60 -28.32 -50.33
N ASN A 105 -3.70 -28.47 -49.03
CA ASN A 105 -3.01 -29.48 -48.23
C ASN A 105 -1.52 -29.52 -48.50
N GLY A 106 -0.73 -28.66 -47.88
CA GLY A 106 0.69 -28.67 -48.14
C GLY A 106 1.48 -27.73 -47.26
N LYS A 107 2.68 -27.43 -47.66
CA LYS A 107 3.65 -26.63 -46.93
C LYS A 107 4.46 -25.76 -47.83
N VAL A 108 4.68 -24.52 -47.39
CA VAL A 108 5.65 -23.58 -47.92
C VAL A 108 6.71 -23.38 -46.85
N ASP A 109 7.94 -23.82 -47.07
CA ASP A 109 9.04 -23.77 -46.08
C ASP A 109 10.20 -22.96 -46.57
N ILE A 110 10.25 -21.70 -46.20
CA ILE A 110 11.36 -20.78 -46.54
C ILE A 110 12.37 -20.83 -45.40
N PHE A 111 13.62 -21.11 -45.73
CA PHE A 111 14.66 -21.05 -44.72
C PHE A 111 15.91 -20.34 -45.24
N THR A 112 16.62 -19.71 -44.28
CA THR A 112 17.96 -19.19 -44.45
C THR A 112 18.83 -19.78 -43.35
N ASP A 113 19.87 -20.49 -43.72
CA ASP A 113 20.81 -21.10 -42.76
C ASP A 113 21.78 -20.09 -42.13
N ALA A 114 22.59 -20.55 -41.19
CA ALA A 114 23.59 -19.70 -40.52
C ALA A 114 24.66 -19.14 -41.43
N THR A 115 24.91 -19.73 -42.63
CA THR A 115 25.84 -19.23 -43.61
C THR A 115 25.27 -18.17 -44.53
N GLY A 116 23.97 -17.92 -44.43
CA GLY A 116 23.21 -17.00 -45.27
C GLY A 116 22.69 -17.64 -46.55
N TYR A 117 22.81 -18.95 -46.72
CA TYR A 117 22.16 -19.65 -47.83
C TYR A 117 20.66 -19.75 -47.62
N SER A 118 19.87 -19.45 -48.66
CA SER A 118 18.39 -19.55 -48.61
C SER A 118 17.90 -20.43 -49.77
N ASN A 119 16.90 -21.30 -49.49
CA ASN A 119 16.21 -22.07 -50.53
C ASN A 119 15.41 -21.21 -51.52
N LEU A 120 15.25 -19.91 -51.24
CA LEU A 120 14.74 -18.94 -52.23
C LEU A 120 15.72 -18.76 -53.39
N SER A 121 16.95 -19.30 -53.30
CA SER A 121 17.90 -19.37 -54.42
C SER A 121 17.30 -20.07 -55.64
N VAL A 122 16.25 -20.86 -55.48
CA VAL A 122 15.52 -21.49 -56.57
C VAL A 122 15.01 -20.48 -57.61
N PHE A 123 14.74 -19.24 -57.22
CA PHE A 123 14.28 -18.15 -58.07
C PHE A 123 15.43 -17.24 -58.60
N ARG A 124 16.68 -17.51 -58.23
CA ARG A 124 17.85 -16.75 -58.74
C ARG A 124 18.26 -17.33 -60.06
N GLN A 125 18.17 -16.56 -61.11
CA GLN A 125 18.75 -16.88 -62.40
C GLN A 125 20.27 -16.71 -62.33
N ASP A 126 21.02 -17.73 -62.70
CA ASP A 126 22.46 -17.59 -62.87
C ASP A 126 22.75 -16.52 -63.94
N SER A 127 23.57 -15.55 -63.59
CA SER A 127 23.95 -14.43 -64.43
C SER A 127 24.71 -14.83 -65.74
N THR A 128 24.99 -16.11 -65.94
CA THR A 128 25.67 -16.66 -67.10
C THR A 128 24.77 -17.00 -68.29
N LEU A 129 23.44 -16.94 -68.14
CA LEU A 129 22.46 -17.25 -69.19
C LEU A 129 21.67 -16.05 -69.68
N SER A 130 22.26 -14.86 -69.71
CA SER A 130 21.58 -13.58 -70.02
C SER A 130 21.42 -13.26 -71.48
N THR A 131 20.81 -14.12 -72.29
CA THR A 131 20.49 -13.80 -73.70
C THR A 131 19.00 -13.65 -74.05
N ARG A 132 18.10 -13.67 -73.03
CA ARG A 132 16.65 -13.51 -73.28
C ARG A 132 15.95 -12.40 -72.45
N LYS A 133 16.46 -11.18 -72.50
CA LYS A 133 15.83 -10.05 -71.74
C LYS A 133 14.41 -9.64 -72.21
N ASN A 134 13.93 -10.09 -73.35
CA ASN A 134 12.65 -9.67 -73.89
C ASN A 134 11.48 -10.65 -73.65
N ALA A 135 11.76 -11.89 -73.26
CA ALA A 135 10.70 -12.88 -73.00
C ALA A 135 10.06 -12.73 -71.61
N ASP A 136 10.83 -12.20 -70.65
CA ASP A 136 10.45 -12.16 -69.23
C ASP A 136 9.35 -11.11 -68.94
N SER A 137 9.28 -10.01 -69.60
CA SER A 137 8.24 -8.98 -69.45
C SER A 137 6.93 -9.41 -70.07
N THR A 138 6.95 -10.08 -71.19
CA THR A 138 5.74 -10.50 -71.91
C THR A 138 5.09 -11.70 -71.26
N PHE A 139 5.87 -12.61 -70.68
CA PHE A 139 5.36 -13.75 -69.93
C PHE A 139 4.71 -13.29 -68.60
N LYS A 140 5.35 -12.41 -67.83
CA LYS A 140 4.79 -11.84 -66.59
C LYS A 140 3.50 -11.07 -66.87
N GLN A 141 3.45 -10.25 -67.86
CA GLN A 141 2.27 -9.47 -68.21
C GLN A 141 1.10 -10.36 -68.71
N ASN A 142 1.37 -11.35 -69.53
CA ASN A 142 0.36 -12.25 -70.04
C ASN A 142 -0.14 -13.31 -69.03
N PHE A 143 0.73 -13.72 -68.09
CA PHE A 143 0.37 -14.75 -67.06
C PHE A 143 -0.41 -14.16 -65.90
N LEU A 144 0.01 -13.04 -65.34
CA LEU A 144 -0.59 -12.45 -64.14
C LEU A 144 -1.68 -11.41 -64.45
N GLY A 145 -1.75 -10.87 -65.66
CA GLY A 145 -2.59 -9.71 -65.99
C GLY A 145 -4.10 -9.88 -65.77
N ARG A 146 -4.61 -11.10 -65.47
CA ARG A 146 -6.04 -11.41 -65.19
C ARG A 146 -6.24 -12.31 -64.00
N LEU A 147 -5.23 -12.48 -63.15
CA LEU A 147 -5.42 -13.21 -61.92
C LEU A 147 -6.46 -12.47 -61.06
N ARG A 148 -7.51 -13.14 -60.64
CA ARG A 148 -8.64 -12.56 -59.86
C ARG A 148 -8.77 -13.17 -58.48
N GLU A 149 -8.24 -14.37 -58.28
CA GLU A 149 -8.39 -15.10 -57.03
C GLU A 149 -7.16 -15.95 -56.78
N VAL A 150 -6.70 -15.91 -55.53
CA VAL A 150 -5.72 -16.84 -54.97
C VAL A 150 -6.32 -17.44 -53.72
N CYS A 151 -6.37 -18.76 -53.61
CA CYS A 151 -6.86 -19.41 -52.42
C CYS A 151 -5.83 -20.39 -51.83
N ALA A 152 -5.86 -20.55 -50.53
CA ALA A 152 -5.08 -21.54 -49.80
C ALA A 152 -5.96 -22.20 -48.74
N GLU A 153 -5.99 -23.53 -48.77
CA GLU A 153 -6.76 -24.35 -47.86
C GLU A 153 -5.84 -25.39 -47.24
N ASN A 154 -5.70 -25.33 -45.90
CA ASN A 154 -4.85 -26.23 -45.11
C ASN A 154 -3.41 -26.23 -45.63
N VAL A 155 -2.80 -25.02 -45.75
CA VAL A 155 -1.42 -24.85 -46.21
C VAL A 155 -0.60 -24.24 -45.09
N GLU A 156 0.44 -24.97 -44.66
CA GLU A 156 1.41 -24.48 -43.65
C GLU A 156 2.41 -23.55 -44.32
N PHE A 157 2.66 -22.42 -43.70
CA PHE A 157 3.74 -21.51 -44.06
C PHE A 157 4.77 -21.41 -42.96
N SER A 158 6.03 -21.58 -43.29
CA SER A 158 7.15 -21.43 -42.37
C SER A 158 8.25 -20.60 -43.02
N LEU A 159 8.71 -19.60 -42.29
CA LEU A 159 9.91 -18.85 -42.63
C LEU A 159 10.89 -18.86 -41.47
N ILE A 160 12.05 -19.41 -41.65
CA ILE A 160 13.15 -19.49 -40.69
C ILE A 160 14.36 -18.76 -41.24
N ASP A 161 14.82 -17.71 -40.55
CA ASP A 161 16.02 -16.98 -40.87
C ASP A 161 17.00 -17.08 -39.70
N SER A 162 18.00 -17.95 -39.82
CA SER A 162 19.00 -18.18 -38.78
C SER A 162 20.00 -17.04 -38.62
N VAL A 163 20.24 -16.25 -39.67
CA VAL A 163 21.13 -15.09 -39.64
C VAL A 163 20.47 -13.95 -38.89
N GLN A 164 19.21 -13.66 -39.21
CA GLN A 164 18.45 -12.59 -38.60
C GLN A 164 17.67 -13.04 -37.33
N GLN A 165 17.74 -14.35 -37.00
CA GLN A 165 17.04 -14.97 -35.88
C GLN A 165 15.52 -14.74 -35.92
N LYS A 166 14.88 -14.87 -37.11
CA LYS A 166 13.47 -14.71 -37.33
C LYS A 166 12.75 -16.04 -37.52
N TYR A 167 11.55 -16.13 -37.05
CA TYR A 167 10.65 -17.23 -37.30
C TYR A 167 9.23 -16.71 -37.52
N PHE A 168 8.63 -17.05 -38.67
CA PHE A 168 7.22 -16.81 -38.93
C PHE A 168 6.60 -18.13 -39.35
N GLY A 169 5.66 -18.62 -38.57
CA GLY A 169 4.94 -19.86 -38.80
C GLY A 169 3.44 -19.66 -38.69
N PHE A 170 2.69 -20.10 -39.70
CA PHE A 170 1.23 -20.10 -39.67
C PHE A 170 0.65 -21.12 -40.64
N THR A 171 -0.56 -21.58 -40.35
CA THR A 171 -1.36 -22.44 -41.23
C THR A 171 -2.52 -21.66 -41.78
N MET A 172 -2.62 -21.60 -43.13
CA MET A 172 -3.76 -21.02 -43.82
C MET A 172 -4.85 -22.10 -43.87
N ASN A 173 -5.87 -22.00 -42.98
CA ASN A 173 -6.93 -23.01 -42.94
C ASN A 173 -7.89 -22.86 -44.13
N ASP A 174 -8.32 -21.64 -44.38
CA ASP A 174 -9.14 -21.23 -45.49
C ASP A 174 -8.89 -19.74 -45.75
N LEU A 175 -8.12 -19.45 -46.77
CA LEU A 175 -7.72 -18.10 -47.12
C LEU A 175 -8.02 -17.85 -48.59
N THR A 176 -8.74 -16.79 -48.90
CA THR A 176 -9.06 -16.33 -50.23
C THR A 176 -8.66 -14.88 -50.40
N ASP A 177 -7.93 -14.59 -51.45
CA ASP A 177 -7.51 -13.27 -51.85
C ASP A 177 -8.14 -12.93 -53.22
N TYR A 178 -8.93 -11.86 -53.25
CA TYR A 178 -9.51 -11.30 -54.48
C TYR A 178 -8.58 -10.26 -55.03
N VAL A 179 -8.04 -10.53 -56.22
CA VAL A 179 -6.95 -9.80 -56.82
C VAL A 179 -7.50 -8.94 -57.97
N GLN A 180 -7.22 -7.64 -57.96
CA GLN A 180 -7.45 -6.72 -59.05
C GLN A 180 -6.14 -6.11 -59.49
N LEU A 181 -5.63 -6.58 -60.63
CA LEU A 181 -4.34 -6.14 -61.15
C LEU A 181 -4.55 -5.02 -62.13
N THR A 182 -3.81 -3.93 -61.92
CA THR A 182 -3.64 -2.85 -62.91
C THR A 182 -2.14 -2.75 -63.24
N ASP A 183 -1.78 -2.00 -64.27
CA ASP A 183 -0.40 -1.84 -64.71
C ASP A 183 0.52 -1.23 -63.64
N THR A 184 -0.05 -0.58 -62.64
CA THR A 184 0.70 0.18 -61.62
C THR A 184 0.44 -0.29 -60.22
N VAL A 185 -0.72 -0.86 -59.90
CA VAL A 185 -1.13 -1.25 -58.56
C VAL A 185 -1.90 -2.57 -58.56
N TRP A 186 -1.62 -3.42 -57.59
CA TRP A 186 -2.34 -4.63 -57.34
C TRP A 186 -3.21 -4.43 -56.06
N ASN A 187 -4.49 -4.43 -56.22
CA ASN A 187 -5.42 -4.40 -55.10
C ASN A 187 -5.78 -5.82 -54.70
N LEU A 188 -5.69 -6.12 -53.40
CA LEU A 188 -5.84 -7.42 -52.83
C LEU A 188 -6.85 -7.35 -51.67
N GLU A 189 -7.87 -8.19 -51.71
CA GLU A 189 -8.84 -8.33 -50.60
C GLU A 189 -8.67 -9.72 -50.00
N LEU A 190 -7.88 -9.81 -48.95
CA LEU A 190 -7.54 -11.07 -48.29
C LEU A 190 -8.51 -11.38 -47.15
N LYS A 191 -9.25 -12.47 -47.26
CA LYS A 191 -10.23 -12.92 -46.27
C LYS A 191 -10.04 -14.39 -45.95
N GLY A 192 -10.23 -14.72 -44.66
CA GLY A 192 -10.22 -16.11 -44.21
C GLY A 192 -9.62 -16.34 -42.84
N SER A 193 -9.35 -17.61 -42.55
CA SER A 193 -8.84 -18.04 -41.26
C SER A 193 -7.42 -18.57 -41.34
N VAL A 194 -6.60 -18.14 -40.37
CA VAL A 194 -5.20 -18.52 -40.24
C VAL A 194 -4.93 -18.98 -38.81
N TYR A 195 -4.18 -20.05 -38.63
CA TYR A 195 -3.67 -20.43 -37.31
C TYR A 195 -2.18 -20.08 -37.21
N PHE A 196 -1.84 -19.11 -36.37
CA PHE A 196 -0.44 -18.74 -36.15
C PHE A 196 0.23 -19.73 -35.21
N GLU A 197 1.32 -20.34 -35.63
CA GLU A 197 2.26 -21.05 -34.76
C GLU A 197 3.12 -20.07 -33.96
N GLY A 198 3.46 -18.94 -34.57
CA GLY A 198 4.15 -17.86 -33.92
C GLY A 198 4.84 -16.90 -34.90
N LEU A 199 4.98 -15.66 -34.50
CA LEU A 199 5.69 -14.62 -35.22
C LEU A 199 6.84 -14.09 -34.36
N ALA A 200 8.06 -14.59 -34.58
CA ALA A 200 9.25 -14.15 -33.87
C ALA A 200 10.13 -13.26 -34.75
N PHE A 201 10.15 -11.97 -34.45
CA PHE A 201 11.11 -11.03 -35.06
C PHE A 201 12.53 -11.20 -34.51
N ASN A 202 12.63 -11.82 -33.34
CA ASN A 202 13.88 -12.29 -32.74
C ASN A 202 13.57 -13.52 -31.88
N THR A 203 14.01 -14.71 -32.33
CA THR A 203 13.72 -15.99 -31.69
C THR A 203 14.20 -16.08 -30.23
N LYS A 204 15.26 -15.34 -29.86
CA LYS A 204 15.74 -15.28 -28.46
C LYS A 204 14.76 -14.54 -27.53
N ARG A 205 13.87 -13.71 -28.06
CA ARG A 205 12.89 -12.94 -27.29
C ARG A 205 11.51 -13.61 -27.21
N GLY A 206 11.26 -14.64 -28.03
CA GLY A 206 10.00 -15.34 -28.13
C GLY A 206 9.15 -14.84 -29.30
N ALA A 207 7.98 -15.41 -29.45
CA ALA A 207 7.06 -15.15 -30.56
C ALA A 207 5.82 -14.38 -30.10
N PHE A 208 5.28 -13.57 -30.97
CA PHE A 208 3.93 -13.00 -30.92
C PHE A 208 2.94 -14.00 -31.52
N LEU A 209 1.67 -13.90 -31.17
CA LEU A 209 0.58 -14.71 -31.71
C LEU A 209 0.83 -16.24 -31.61
N GLU A 210 1.60 -16.68 -30.62
CA GLU A 210 1.94 -18.11 -30.48
C GLU A 210 0.69 -18.95 -30.25
N LYS A 211 0.43 -19.90 -31.17
CA LYS A 211 -0.72 -20.83 -31.15
C LYS A 211 -2.07 -20.08 -31.10
N LYS A 212 -2.28 -19.15 -32.05
CA LYS A 212 -3.49 -18.31 -32.09
C LYS A 212 -4.28 -18.51 -33.38
N PRO A 213 -5.55 -18.92 -33.26
CA PRO A 213 -6.46 -18.83 -34.39
C PRO A 213 -6.79 -17.36 -34.66
N THR A 214 -6.78 -16.99 -35.91
CA THR A 214 -6.91 -15.60 -36.35
C THR A 214 -7.77 -15.52 -37.61
N GLU A 215 -8.76 -14.65 -37.61
CA GLU A 215 -9.54 -14.31 -38.80
C GLU A 215 -8.97 -13.02 -39.40
N LEU A 216 -8.85 -12.99 -40.71
CA LEU A 216 -8.30 -11.88 -41.46
C LEU A 216 -9.37 -11.30 -42.40
N ASP A 217 -9.50 -9.98 -42.42
CA ASP A 217 -10.19 -9.19 -43.47
C ASP A 217 -9.32 -8.00 -43.78
N LEU A 218 -8.41 -8.19 -44.76
CA LEU A 218 -7.36 -7.22 -45.09
C LEU A 218 -7.55 -6.65 -46.48
N ASN A 219 -7.49 -5.32 -46.55
CA ASN A 219 -7.48 -4.58 -47.82
C ASN A 219 -6.09 -4.05 -48.11
N LEU A 220 -5.44 -4.60 -49.11
CA LEU A 220 -4.06 -4.36 -49.43
C LEU A 220 -3.92 -3.72 -50.83
N SER A 221 -2.97 -2.86 -51.02
CA SER A 221 -2.59 -2.40 -52.35
C SER A 221 -1.07 -2.42 -52.49
N PHE A 222 -0.59 -3.17 -53.48
CA PHE A 222 0.84 -3.32 -53.74
C PHE A 222 1.25 -2.61 -55.02
N ASN A 223 2.28 -1.78 -54.91
CA ASN A 223 2.91 -1.16 -56.08
C ASN A 223 4.21 -1.89 -56.43
N PRO A 224 4.26 -2.65 -57.50
CA PRO A 224 5.46 -3.44 -57.83
C PRO A 224 6.65 -2.57 -58.24
N LYS A 225 6.41 -1.35 -58.76
CA LYS A 225 7.50 -0.43 -59.20
C LYS A 225 8.24 0.15 -57.99
N SER A 226 7.53 0.56 -56.94
CA SER A 226 8.12 1.09 -55.71
C SER A 226 8.37 0.02 -54.66
N SER A 227 7.92 -1.22 -54.86
CA SER A 227 7.95 -2.32 -53.90
C SER A 227 7.28 -1.95 -52.56
N GLN A 228 6.20 -1.20 -52.61
CA GLN A 228 5.40 -0.74 -51.48
C GLN A 228 4.09 -1.48 -51.40
N LEU A 229 3.80 -2.03 -50.20
CA LEU A 229 2.50 -2.58 -49.84
C LEU A 229 1.83 -1.61 -48.87
N HIS A 230 0.69 -1.11 -49.26
CA HIS A 230 -0.17 -0.31 -48.40
C HIS A 230 -1.28 -1.20 -47.84
N LEU A 231 -1.45 -1.21 -46.53
CA LEU A 231 -2.56 -1.84 -45.82
C LEU A 231 -3.56 -0.76 -45.44
N ALA A 232 -4.66 -0.71 -46.14
CA ALA A 232 -5.78 0.18 -45.83
C ALA A 232 -6.43 -0.26 -44.48
N PRO A 233 -7.26 0.59 -43.86
CA PRO A 233 -7.96 0.19 -42.62
C PRO A 233 -8.67 -1.16 -42.80
N SER A 234 -8.26 -2.13 -42.01
CA SER A 234 -8.60 -3.55 -42.10
C SER A 234 -8.85 -4.11 -40.70
N GLU A 235 -9.49 -5.28 -40.62
CA GLU A 235 -9.78 -5.95 -39.35
C GLU A 235 -9.04 -7.28 -39.26
N VAL A 236 -8.49 -7.53 -38.08
CA VAL A 236 -7.89 -8.81 -37.69
C VAL A 236 -8.53 -9.25 -36.37
N ARG A 237 -9.03 -10.47 -36.31
CA ARG A 237 -9.64 -11.00 -35.11
C ARG A 237 -8.81 -12.16 -34.59
N VAL A 238 -8.19 -11.96 -33.41
CA VAL A 238 -7.37 -12.97 -32.74
C VAL A 238 -8.20 -13.59 -31.61
N ASN A 239 -8.56 -14.86 -31.72
CA ASN A 239 -9.59 -15.50 -30.89
C ASN A 239 -10.91 -14.69 -30.97
N GLU A 240 -11.29 -14.06 -29.85
CA GLU A 240 -12.52 -13.26 -29.73
C GLU A 240 -12.25 -11.74 -29.83
N ASP A 241 -10.97 -11.32 -29.81
CA ASP A 241 -10.60 -9.91 -29.77
C ASP A 241 -10.39 -9.34 -31.17
N ALA A 242 -11.09 -8.24 -31.49
CA ALA A 242 -10.97 -7.53 -32.75
C ALA A 242 -9.91 -6.44 -32.69
N PHE A 243 -9.12 -6.35 -33.75
CA PHE A 243 -8.08 -5.35 -33.93
C PHE A 243 -8.26 -4.66 -35.29
N GLY A 244 -8.35 -3.33 -35.29
CA GLY A 244 -8.16 -2.57 -36.50
C GLY A 244 -6.69 -2.50 -36.83
N ILE A 245 -6.32 -2.70 -38.08
CA ILE A 245 -4.94 -2.63 -38.54
C ILE A 245 -4.83 -1.81 -39.83
N LYS A 246 -3.82 -0.93 -39.92
CA LYS A 246 -3.45 -0.19 -41.14
C LYS A 246 -1.96 0.06 -41.16
N GLY A 247 -1.39 0.32 -42.32
CA GLY A 247 0.01 0.64 -42.40
C GLY A 247 0.66 0.55 -43.77
N GLU A 248 1.98 0.52 -43.74
CA GLU A 248 2.79 0.48 -44.99
C GLU A 248 3.99 -0.46 -44.77
N LEU A 249 4.27 -1.27 -45.78
CA LEU A 249 5.43 -2.12 -45.84
C LEU A 249 6.23 -1.76 -47.12
N ASN A 250 7.47 -1.38 -46.94
CA ASN A 250 8.37 -1.07 -48.05
C ASN A 250 9.41 -2.19 -48.14
N PHE A 251 9.44 -2.92 -49.27
CA PHE A 251 10.36 -4.05 -49.52
C PHE A 251 11.65 -3.65 -50.25
N ALA A 252 11.87 -2.34 -50.51
CA ALA A 252 13.10 -1.83 -51.13
C ALA A 252 14.34 -2.16 -50.27
N GLN A 253 15.55 -1.78 -50.73
CA GLN A 253 16.80 -2.08 -50.04
C GLN A 253 16.85 -1.63 -48.59
N THR A 254 16.23 -0.52 -48.25
CA THR A 254 16.05 0.04 -46.88
C THR A 254 14.73 -0.35 -46.25
N GLY A 255 14.25 -1.54 -46.55
CA GLY A 255 12.89 -1.98 -46.23
C GLY A 255 12.43 -1.60 -44.81
N ARG A 256 11.18 -1.12 -44.68
CA ARG A 256 10.57 -0.63 -43.47
C ARG A 256 9.11 -1.07 -43.34
N ILE A 257 8.71 -1.41 -42.16
CA ILE A 257 7.32 -1.70 -41.77
C ILE A 257 6.85 -0.59 -40.85
N GLN A 258 5.71 0.00 -41.15
CA GLN A 258 4.99 0.92 -40.26
C GLN A 258 3.56 0.43 -40.13
N LEU A 259 3.16 0.07 -38.92
CA LEU A 259 1.82 -0.43 -38.63
C LEU A 259 1.20 0.35 -37.48
N GLU A 260 -0.08 0.63 -37.62
CA GLU A 260 -0.93 1.10 -36.54
C GLU A 260 -2.00 0.04 -36.26
N ILE A 261 -2.04 -0.45 -35.03
CA ILE A 261 -2.97 -1.47 -34.56
C ILE A 261 -3.82 -0.85 -33.45
N THR A 262 -5.13 -0.94 -33.58
CA THR A 262 -6.08 -0.36 -32.64
C THR A 262 -6.99 -1.45 -32.07
N THR A 263 -7.36 -1.29 -30.79
CA THR A 263 -8.41 -2.12 -30.19
C THR A 263 -9.25 -1.27 -29.24
N ASP A 264 -10.56 -1.40 -29.36
CA ASP A 264 -11.51 -0.64 -28.55
C ASP A 264 -11.70 -1.23 -27.16
N THR A 265 -11.46 -2.53 -27.02
CA THR A 265 -11.62 -3.21 -25.74
C THR A 265 -10.89 -4.53 -25.72
N ILE A 266 -9.87 -4.63 -24.88
CA ILE A 266 -9.18 -5.91 -24.61
C ILE A 266 -8.88 -6.08 -23.12
N ALA A 267 -9.12 -7.26 -22.57
CA ALA A 267 -8.63 -7.58 -21.24
C ALA A 267 -7.11 -7.76 -21.28
N ALA A 268 -6.38 -7.13 -20.35
CA ALA A 268 -4.92 -7.21 -20.31
C ALA A 268 -4.42 -8.66 -20.27
N GLN A 269 -5.11 -9.56 -19.58
CA GLN A 269 -4.80 -10.99 -19.57
C GLN A 269 -4.82 -11.59 -20.98
N ARG A 270 -5.81 -11.24 -21.82
CA ARG A 270 -5.86 -11.71 -23.20
C ARG A 270 -4.78 -11.05 -24.05
N ALA A 271 -4.55 -9.76 -23.88
CA ALA A 271 -3.45 -9.05 -24.55
C ALA A 271 -2.09 -9.67 -24.26
N LEU A 272 -1.85 -10.15 -23.03
CA LEU A 272 -0.62 -10.82 -22.64
C LEU A 272 -0.41 -12.16 -23.37
N THR A 273 -1.48 -12.80 -23.87
CA THR A 273 -1.36 -14.07 -24.60
C THR A 273 -0.92 -13.91 -26.06
N ILE A 274 -0.92 -12.68 -26.59
CA ILE A 274 -0.52 -12.39 -27.98
C ILE A 274 0.89 -11.80 -28.10
N ILE A 275 1.55 -11.50 -26.98
CA ILE A 275 2.91 -11.01 -26.91
C ILE A 275 3.88 -12.12 -26.42
N PRO A 276 5.20 -11.96 -26.59
CA PRO A 276 6.17 -12.96 -26.15
C PRO A 276 6.07 -13.32 -24.66
N LYS A 277 6.07 -14.61 -24.32
CA LYS A 277 5.89 -15.14 -22.96
C LYS A 277 6.73 -14.46 -21.90
N ARG A 278 8.01 -14.21 -22.19
CA ARG A 278 8.91 -13.54 -21.24
C ARG A 278 8.44 -12.14 -20.86
N LEU A 279 7.92 -11.38 -21.82
CA LEU A 279 7.35 -10.06 -21.59
C LEU A 279 6.02 -10.15 -20.84
N ALA A 280 5.17 -11.09 -21.24
CA ALA A 280 3.89 -11.34 -20.59
C ALA A 280 4.04 -11.67 -19.10
N GLN A 281 4.92 -12.62 -18.76
CA GLN A 281 5.20 -13.01 -17.36
C GLN A 281 5.69 -11.84 -16.50
N ARG A 282 6.53 -10.96 -17.07
CA ARG A 282 7.01 -9.78 -16.38
C ARG A 282 5.88 -8.80 -16.07
N ILE A 283 5.02 -8.52 -17.05
CA ILE A 283 3.87 -7.64 -16.86
C ILE A 283 2.88 -8.25 -15.86
N GLU A 284 2.62 -9.54 -15.96
CA GLU A 284 1.71 -10.26 -15.06
C GLU A 284 2.17 -10.25 -13.60
N SER A 285 3.48 -10.26 -13.36
CA SER A 285 4.06 -10.20 -12.02
C SER A 285 3.66 -8.94 -11.23
N TYR A 286 3.32 -7.84 -11.90
CA TYR A 286 2.83 -6.62 -11.28
C TYR A 286 1.35 -6.66 -10.89
N LYS A 287 0.60 -7.70 -11.31
CA LYS A 287 -0.82 -7.91 -10.99
C LYS A 287 -1.74 -6.74 -11.38
N ILE A 288 -1.35 -5.95 -12.38
CA ILE A 288 -2.12 -4.84 -12.93
C ILE A 288 -2.68 -5.30 -14.28
N LEU A 289 -3.89 -5.83 -14.28
CA LEU A 289 -4.51 -6.48 -15.44
C LEU A 289 -5.88 -5.85 -15.78
N PRO A 290 -5.92 -4.57 -16.16
CA PRO A 290 -7.17 -3.90 -16.50
C PRO A 290 -7.73 -4.35 -17.85
N VAL A 291 -8.97 -3.98 -18.12
CA VAL A 291 -9.50 -3.88 -19.48
C VAL A 291 -9.08 -2.53 -20.05
N LEU A 292 -8.61 -2.52 -21.28
CA LEU A 292 -8.04 -1.31 -21.90
C LEU A 292 -8.47 -1.14 -23.36
N THR A 293 -8.41 0.10 -23.83
CA THR A 293 -8.35 0.46 -25.26
C THR A 293 -6.91 0.77 -25.59
N ALA A 294 -6.43 0.42 -26.77
CA ALA A 294 -5.05 0.69 -27.14
C ALA A 294 -4.87 1.05 -28.61
N THR A 295 -3.90 1.89 -28.87
CA THR A 295 -3.34 2.16 -30.19
C THR A 295 -1.85 1.87 -30.14
N VAL A 296 -1.41 0.88 -30.89
CA VAL A 296 -0.02 0.46 -31.02
C VAL A 296 0.52 0.98 -32.35
N ARG A 297 1.60 1.76 -32.31
CA ARG A 297 2.36 2.15 -33.49
C ARG A 297 3.70 1.44 -33.50
N LEU A 298 3.91 0.66 -34.55
CA LEU A 298 5.11 -0.11 -34.76
C LEU A 298 5.85 0.44 -35.98
N ASP A 299 7.14 0.65 -35.81
CA ASP A 299 8.03 1.08 -36.87
C ASP A 299 9.32 0.23 -36.83
N ALA A 300 9.49 -0.61 -37.84
CA ALA A 300 10.56 -1.60 -37.86
C ALA A 300 11.32 -1.61 -39.20
N PRO A 301 12.64 -1.77 -39.18
CA PRO A 301 13.37 -2.12 -40.40
C PRO A 301 13.10 -3.58 -40.76
N LEU A 302 12.82 -3.82 -42.04
CA LEU A 302 12.66 -5.18 -42.58
C LEU A 302 13.98 -5.96 -42.60
N LYS A 303 15.11 -5.26 -42.73
CA LYS A 303 16.43 -5.83 -42.78
C LYS A 303 17.31 -5.40 -41.61
N GLY A 304 18.29 -6.21 -41.23
CA GLY A 304 19.34 -5.83 -40.26
C GLY A 304 19.06 -6.14 -38.78
N GLY A 305 18.07 -6.96 -38.44
CA GLY A 305 17.89 -7.52 -37.08
C GLY A 305 17.69 -6.50 -35.95
N LYS A 306 17.41 -5.23 -36.29
CA LYS A 306 17.15 -4.18 -35.29
C LYS A 306 15.75 -4.36 -34.68
N ASN A 307 15.61 -4.02 -33.42
CA ASN A 307 14.31 -4.03 -32.75
C ASN A 307 13.36 -2.99 -33.35
N PRO A 308 12.06 -3.27 -33.42
CA PRO A 308 11.06 -2.29 -33.80
C PRO A 308 10.98 -1.17 -32.75
N LEU A 309 10.76 0.05 -33.20
CA LEU A 309 10.22 1.11 -32.36
C LEU A 309 8.75 0.83 -32.10
N VAL A 310 8.37 0.78 -30.86
CA VAL A 310 6.99 0.53 -30.42
C VAL A 310 6.53 1.68 -29.53
N ASN A 311 5.45 2.33 -29.95
CA ASN A 311 4.73 3.31 -29.14
C ASN A 311 3.31 2.80 -28.93
N ILE A 312 2.83 2.86 -27.69
CA ILE A 312 1.48 2.41 -27.33
C ILE A 312 0.81 3.52 -26.53
N ASP A 313 -0.32 4.01 -27.05
CA ASP A 313 -1.24 4.83 -26.27
C ASP A 313 -2.37 3.92 -25.78
N PHE A 314 -2.63 3.92 -24.50
CA PHE A 314 -3.71 3.11 -23.95
C PHE A 314 -4.47 3.82 -22.83
N GLN A 315 -5.74 3.47 -22.70
CA GLN A 315 -6.62 3.94 -21.62
C GLN A 315 -7.23 2.73 -20.92
N THR A 316 -7.29 2.79 -19.60
CA THR A 316 -7.89 1.70 -18.82
C THR A 316 -9.36 1.97 -18.58
N LYS A 317 -10.20 0.93 -18.68
CA LYS A 317 -11.50 0.91 -18.04
C LYS A 317 -11.31 0.73 -16.53
N THR A 318 -12.37 0.96 -15.76
CA THR A 318 -12.30 0.89 -14.29
C THR A 318 -11.83 -0.48 -13.79
N PHE A 319 -10.84 -0.47 -12.91
CA PHE A 319 -10.33 -1.69 -12.25
C PHE A 319 -9.99 -1.44 -10.78
N THR A 320 -9.62 -2.47 -10.07
CA THR A 320 -9.18 -2.41 -8.66
C THR A 320 -7.75 -2.92 -8.53
N TYR A 321 -6.96 -2.25 -7.70
CA TYR A 321 -5.58 -2.63 -7.39
C TYR A 321 -5.35 -2.67 -5.89
N GLU A 322 -4.71 -3.74 -5.38
CA GLU A 322 -4.29 -3.88 -4.00
C GLU A 322 -2.94 -3.20 -3.80
N SER A 323 -2.97 -1.97 -3.29
CA SER A 323 -1.76 -1.23 -2.97
C SER A 323 -1.26 -1.58 -1.55
N PRO A 324 0.02 -1.29 -1.22
CA PRO A 324 0.55 -1.49 0.13
C PRO A 324 -0.23 -0.77 1.23
N ILE A 325 -0.86 0.36 0.90
CA ILE A 325 -1.67 1.15 1.85
C ILE A 325 -3.16 0.79 1.81
N GLY A 326 -3.56 -0.19 1.00
CA GLY A 326 -4.92 -0.71 0.90
C GLY A 326 -5.49 -0.72 -0.52
N PRO A 327 -6.72 -1.22 -0.69
CA PRO A 327 -7.35 -1.36 -1.99
C PRO A 327 -7.70 -0.01 -2.60
N ILE A 328 -7.33 0.18 -3.87
CA ILE A 328 -7.75 1.33 -4.69
C ILE A 328 -8.70 0.79 -5.76
N SER A 329 -9.94 1.23 -5.73
CA SER A 329 -10.99 0.83 -6.66
C SER A 329 -11.31 1.92 -7.68
N LYS A 330 -12.05 1.54 -8.74
CA LYS A 330 -12.45 2.46 -9.83
C LYS A 330 -11.26 3.21 -10.44
N ILE A 331 -10.12 2.53 -10.54
CA ILE A 331 -8.94 3.14 -11.15
C ILE A 331 -9.21 3.33 -12.63
N THR A 332 -8.92 4.53 -13.13
CA THR A 332 -8.88 4.90 -14.54
C THR A 332 -7.62 5.68 -14.81
N GLY A 333 -7.15 5.65 -16.06
CA GLY A 333 -6.00 6.43 -16.45
C GLY A 333 -5.66 6.23 -17.91
N ALA A 334 -4.94 7.21 -18.48
CA ALA A 334 -4.35 7.16 -19.80
C ALA A 334 -2.84 7.01 -19.67
N ALA A 335 -2.26 6.18 -20.52
CA ALA A 335 -0.83 5.95 -20.51
C ALA A 335 -0.23 5.89 -21.90
N HIS A 336 1.03 6.25 -21.98
CA HIS A 336 1.86 6.16 -23.17
C HIS A 336 3.10 5.34 -22.87
N PHE A 337 3.35 4.33 -23.71
CA PHE A 337 4.56 3.51 -23.68
C PHE A 337 5.44 3.81 -24.87
N THR A 338 6.75 3.86 -24.68
CA THR A 338 7.75 3.83 -25.73
C THR A 338 8.93 2.95 -25.31
N ASN A 339 9.52 2.21 -26.25
CA ASN A 339 10.74 1.44 -26.04
C ASN A 339 12.01 2.18 -26.52
N GLN A 340 11.89 3.47 -26.77
CA GLN A 340 13.00 4.37 -27.08
C GLN A 340 12.82 5.73 -26.41
N LEU A 341 13.15 5.80 -25.13
CA LEU A 341 13.11 7.04 -24.34
C LEU A 341 14.16 8.04 -24.84
N ASP A 342 15.35 7.57 -25.06
CA ASP A 342 16.49 8.33 -25.59
C ASP A 342 16.77 7.86 -27.02
N THR A 343 16.59 8.77 -27.98
CA THR A 343 16.79 8.48 -29.42
C THR A 343 18.25 8.20 -29.77
N ALA A 344 19.22 8.65 -28.95
CA ALA A 344 20.64 8.38 -29.13
C ALA A 344 21.02 6.95 -28.72
N ARG A 345 20.18 6.28 -27.96
CA ARG A 345 20.38 4.90 -27.49
C ARG A 345 19.61 3.90 -28.35
N ARG A 346 20.11 2.66 -28.38
CA ARG A 346 19.41 1.58 -29.08
C ARG A 346 18.05 1.28 -28.45
N ILE A 347 17.12 0.82 -29.26
CA ILE A 347 15.80 0.36 -28.85
C ILE A 347 15.96 -0.92 -28.01
N CYS A 348 15.59 -0.88 -26.73
CA CYS A 348 15.62 -2.00 -25.80
C CYS A 348 14.77 -1.71 -24.54
N ASP A 349 14.58 -2.73 -23.69
CA ASP A 349 13.78 -2.63 -22.48
C ASP A 349 14.37 -1.63 -21.48
N GLN A 350 15.69 -1.50 -21.41
CA GLN A 350 16.38 -0.50 -20.56
C GLN A 350 16.15 0.94 -21.03
N ASN A 351 15.89 1.14 -22.34
CA ASN A 351 15.61 2.44 -22.90
C ASN A 351 14.10 2.67 -23.11
N SER A 352 13.29 2.09 -22.24
CA SER A 352 11.82 2.18 -22.34
C SER A 352 11.23 3.08 -21.26
N ARG A 353 10.03 3.57 -21.52
CA ARG A 353 9.25 4.37 -20.57
C ARG A 353 7.76 4.13 -20.73
N ILE A 354 7.08 4.00 -19.61
CA ILE A 354 5.62 4.15 -19.49
C ILE A 354 5.35 5.47 -18.78
N THR A 355 4.52 6.32 -19.35
CA THR A 355 4.04 7.56 -18.72
C THR A 355 2.55 7.42 -18.49
N VAL A 356 2.12 7.42 -17.24
CA VAL A 356 0.70 7.37 -16.85
C VAL A 356 0.26 8.77 -16.46
N LYS A 357 -0.74 9.28 -17.19
CA LYS A 357 -1.36 10.58 -16.95
C LYS A 357 -2.70 10.38 -16.28
N ASP A 358 -3.05 11.28 -15.38
CA ASP A 358 -4.37 11.40 -14.76
C ASP A 358 -4.92 10.07 -14.18
N ALA A 359 -4.04 9.24 -13.60
CA ALA A 359 -4.50 8.07 -12.87
C ALA A 359 -5.37 8.53 -11.70
N GLN A 360 -6.60 8.06 -11.63
CA GLN A 360 -7.56 8.40 -10.59
C GLN A 360 -8.17 7.13 -10.02
N GLY A 361 -8.57 7.17 -8.75
CA GLY A 361 -9.19 6.03 -8.10
C GLY A 361 -9.75 6.39 -6.73
N LEU A 362 -10.31 5.40 -6.05
CA LEU A 362 -10.87 5.54 -4.70
C LEU A 362 -10.16 4.58 -3.76
N LEU A 363 -9.26 5.10 -2.91
CA LEU A 363 -8.62 4.32 -1.85
C LEU A 363 -9.68 3.93 -0.81
N TYR A 364 -9.72 2.64 -0.47
CA TYR A 364 -10.77 2.02 0.35
C TYR A 364 -12.19 2.29 -0.17
N GLY A 365 -12.35 2.58 -1.47
CA GLY A 365 -13.63 2.91 -2.09
C GLY A 365 -14.27 4.23 -1.63
N ALA A 366 -13.53 5.09 -0.94
CA ALA A 366 -14.04 6.33 -0.35
C ALA A 366 -13.17 7.56 -0.58
N ILE A 367 -11.86 7.41 -0.56
CA ILE A 367 -10.90 8.51 -0.56
C ILE A 367 -10.41 8.73 -1.99
N PRO A 368 -10.75 9.84 -2.65
CA PRO A 368 -10.25 10.15 -3.99
C PRO A 368 -8.72 10.27 -3.97
N VAL A 369 -8.09 9.53 -4.87
CA VAL A 369 -6.64 9.57 -5.10
C VAL A 369 -6.39 9.84 -6.58
N SER A 370 -5.36 10.61 -6.87
CA SER A 370 -4.87 10.83 -8.22
C SER A 370 -3.35 10.76 -8.25
N ALA A 371 -2.80 10.30 -9.37
CA ALA A 371 -1.36 10.23 -9.54
C ALA A 371 -0.97 10.45 -11.00
N PHE A 372 0.17 11.08 -11.18
CA PHE A 372 0.98 11.07 -12.39
C PHE A 372 2.24 10.28 -12.10
N PHE A 373 2.62 9.34 -12.97
CA PHE A 373 3.87 8.63 -12.77
C PHE A 373 4.50 8.17 -14.08
N THR A 374 5.81 7.99 -14.02
CA THR A 374 6.60 7.39 -15.08
C THR A 374 7.30 6.15 -14.58
N VAL A 375 7.31 5.11 -15.39
CA VAL A 375 8.13 3.92 -15.18
C VAL A 375 9.18 3.89 -16.27
N THR A 376 10.44 3.87 -15.90
CA THR A 376 11.58 3.77 -16.84
C THR A 376 12.33 2.47 -16.60
N ASP A 377 13.01 1.99 -17.64
CA ASP A 377 13.78 0.74 -17.58
C ASP A 377 12.92 -0.48 -17.23
N LEU A 378 12.27 -1.08 -18.23
CA LEU A 378 11.44 -2.28 -17.99
C LEU A 378 12.26 -3.53 -17.62
N GLU A 379 13.59 -3.48 -17.62
CA GLU A 379 14.44 -4.57 -17.13
C GLU A 379 14.61 -4.48 -15.59
N GLU A 380 14.90 -3.28 -15.08
CA GLU A 380 14.90 -2.94 -13.66
C GLU A 380 14.02 -1.71 -13.39
N PRO A 381 12.70 -1.87 -13.32
CA PRO A 381 11.78 -0.77 -13.36
C PRO A 381 11.94 0.23 -12.21
N GLN A 382 12.14 1.50 -12.60
CA GLN A 382 12.20 2.65 -11.73
C GLN A 382 10.93 3.49 -11.89
N VAL A 383 10.34 3.90 -10.79
CA VAL A 383 9.13 4.73 -10.77
C VAL A 383 9.46 6.11 -10.25
N ALA A 384 9.05 7.12 -10.98
CA ALA A 384 8.93 8.48 -10.49
C ALA A 384 7.43 8.84 -10.47
N MET A 385 6.89 9.12 -9.29
CA MET A 385 5.45 9.32 -9.06
C MET A 385 5.21 10.61 -8.29
N GLU A 386 4.20 11.35 -8.72
CA GLU A 386 3.59 12.44 -7.98
C GLU A 386 2.12 12.11 -7.75
N GLY A 387 1.68 12.16 -6.52
CA GLY A 387 0.33 11.78 -6.15
C GLY A 387 -0.37 12.81 -5.28
N ARG A 388 -1.68 12.82 -5.36
CA ARG A 388 -2.55 13.67 -4.57
C ARG A 388 -3.72 12.88 -4.02
N ILE A 389 -4.00 13.10 -2.73
CA ILE A 389 -5.20 12.61 -2.06
C ILE A 389 -6.01 13.83 -1.63
N LYS A 390 -7.27 13.89 -2.00
CA LYS A 390 -8.17 14.98 -1.60
C LYS A 390 -9.49 14.37 -1.11
N ALA A 391 -9.75 14.51 0.18
CA ALA A 391 -10.92 13.91 0.80
C ALA A 391 -11.71 14.92 1.62
N ASP A 392 -13.02 14.83 1.53
CA ASP A 392 -13.95 15.37 2.54
C ASP A 392 -14.13 14.27 3.59
N LEU A 393 -13.69 14.55 4.80
CA LEU A 393 -13.63 13.57 5.88
C LEU A 393 -15.03 13.14 6.37
N ALA A 394 -16.06 13.94 6.15
CA ALA A 394 -17.43 13.52 6.48
C ALA A 394 -17.86 12.27 5.70
N TYR A 395 -17.43 12.14 4.46
CA TYR A 395 -17.72 10.94 3.64
C TYR A 395 -16.84 9.74 3.99
N CYS A 396 -15.78 9.94 4.78
CA CYS A 396 -14.86 8.87 5.17
C CYS A 396 -15.34 8.05 6.36
N ASN A 397 -16.47 8.39 7.00
CA ASN A 397 -17.00 7.64 8.15
C ASN A 397 -17.16 6.14 7.90
N LYS A 398 -17.48 5.74 6.67
CA LYS A 398 -17.59 4.33 6.31
C LYS A 398 -16.30 3.52 6.50
N LEU A 399 -15.14 4.18 6.63
CA LEU A 399 -13.84 3.56 6.86
C LEU A 399 -13.53 3.34 8.34
N PHE A 400 -14.18 4.10 9.23
CA PHE A 400 -13.98 4.05 10.67
C PHE A 400 -15.05 3.21 11.36
N ASP A 401 -14.71 2.70 12.52
CA ASP A 401 -15.68 2.12 13.44
C ASP A 401 -16.42 3.29 14.13
N GLU A 402 -17.73 3.40 13.87
CA GLU A 402 -18.56 4.48 14.41
C GLU A 402 -18.67 4.47 15.93
N ASN A 403 -18.40 3.32 16.57
CA ASN A 403 -18.32 3.21 18.02
C ASN A 403 -17.00 3.76 18.59
N LYS A 404 -16.01 4.04 17.73
CA LYS A 404 -14.71 4.58 18.13
C LYS A 404 -14.51 6.01 17.67
N VAL A 405 -14.70 6.28 16.37
CA VAL A 405 -14.47 7.59 15.79
C VAL A 405 -15.61 7.94 14.83
N LYS A 406 -16.20 9.12 15.00
CA LYS A 406 -17.21 9.67 14.10
C LYS A 406 -16.77 11.02 13.58
N LEU A 407 -16.38 11.06 12.31
CA LEU A 407 -16.00 12.28 11.61
C LEU A 407 -17.24 13.11 11.30
N LYS A 408 -17.22 14.41 11.56
CA LYS A 408 -18.33 15.34 11.30
C LYS A 408 -18.06 16.22 10.08
N THR A 409 -16.90 16.84 10.05
CA THR A 409 -16.47 17.75 8.99
C THR A 409 -14.97 17.68 8.82
N GLY A 410 -14.47 18.28 7.76
CA GLY A 410 -13.06 18.50 7.53
C GLY A 410 -12.59 18.07 6.16
N LYS A 411 -11.47 18.65 5.75
CA LYS A 411 -10.81 18.32 4.50
C LYS A 411 -9.42 17.77 4.76
N LEU A 412 -9.05 16.76 4.01
CA LEU A 412 -7.69 16.22 3.94
C LEU A 412 -7.15 16.45 2.54
N LEU A 413 -5.97 17.05 2.46
CA LEU A 413 -5.18 17.18 1.26
C LEU A 413 -3.80 16.58 1.51
N VAL A 414 -3.40 15.58 0.72
CA VAL A 414 -2.05 15.02 0.74
C VAL A 414 -1.45 15.17 -0.63
N ASN A 415 -0.24 15.73 -0.71
CA ASN A 415 0.60 15.69 -1.89
C ASN A 415 1.85 14.90 -1.55
N TYR A 416 2.25 13.99 -2.42
CA TYR A 416 3.44 13.18 -2.21
C TYR A 416 4.15 12.89 -3.52
N SER A 417 5.45 12.65 -3.44
CA SER A 417 6.25 12.13 -4.53
C SER A 417 7.07 10.92 -4.08
N TYR A 418 7.21 9.97 -4.97
CA TYR A 418 8.04 8.79 -4.77
C TYR A 418 8.97 8.63 -5.97
N ASN A 419 10.25 8.35 -5.71
CA ASN A 419 11.23 8.04 -6.75
C ASN A 419 12.09 6.85 -6.28
N GLY A 420 11.98 5.72 -6.98
CA GLY A 420 12.68 4.51 -6.58
C GLY A 420 12.25 3.27 -7.37
N LYS A 421 12.59 2.09 -6.87
CA LYS A 421 12.21 0.83 -7.51
C LYS A 421 10.69 0.63 -7.51
N MET A 422 10.18 0.12 -8.63
CA MET A 422 8.77 -0.22 -8.75
C MET A 422 8.41 -1.47 -7.93
N ALA A 423 9.31 -2.44 -7.90
CA ALA A 423 9.13 -3.67 -7.13
C ALA A 423 10.51 -4.31 -6.78
N PRO A 424 10.68 -4.77 -5.56
CA PRO A 424 9.81 -4.49 -4.43
C PRO A 424 9.95 -3.03 -3.98
N ILE A 425 8.83 -2.37 -3.68
CA ILE A 425 8.83 -0.98 -3.16
C ILE A 425 9.48 -0.91 -1.78
N PHE A 426 9.34 -1.97 -1.00
CA PHE A 426 9.86 -2.08 0.37
C PHE A 426 10.89 -3.21 0.47
N ASN A 427 12.02 -2.93 1.08
CA ASN A 427 13.06 -3.92 1.38
C ASN A 427 12.87 -4.44 2.80
N GLU A 428 12.34 -5.64 2.93
CA GLU A 428 12.06 -6.27 4.23
C GLU A 428 13.33 -6.51 5.06
N LYS A 429 14.45 -6.85 4.42
CA LYS A 429 15.72 -7.11 5.12
C LYS A 429 16.31 -5.85 5.75
N GLU A 430 16.22 -4.74 5.05
CA GLU A 430 16.73 -3.45 5.49
C GLU A 430 15.65 -2.61 6.20
N ASN A 431 14.42 -3.12 6.24
CA ASN A 431 13.24 -2.46 6.83
C ASN A 431 13.06 -1.01 6.33
N ARG A 432 13.22 -0.79 5.04
CA ARG A 432 13.12 0.54 4.41
C ARG A 432 12.52 0.50 3.01
N LEU A 433 12.04 1.64 2.53
CA LEU A 433 11.64 1.81 1.14
C LEU A 433 12.85 1.71 0.20
N ASN A 434 12.64 1.11 -0.97
CA ASN A 434 13.61 1.06 -2.07
C ASN A 434 13.55 2.32 -2.94
N GLY A 435 13.39 3.47 -2.31
CA GLY A 435 13.29 4.76 -2.97
C GLY A 435 13.08 5.89 -1.98
N LYS A 436 13.05 7.11 -2.50
CA LYS A 436 12.82 8.34 -1.75
C LYS A 436 11.33 8.69 -1.81
N LEU A 437 10.69 8.78 -0.66
CA LEU A 437 9.31 9.26 -0.50
C LEU A 437 9.36 10.60 0.23
N VAL A 438 8.67 11.60 -0.27
CA VAL A 438 8.43 12.86 0.45
C VAL A 438 6.99 13.30 0.23
N GLY A 439 6.41 13.93 1.25
CA GLY A 439 5.06 14.43 1.11
C GLY A 439 4.63 15.38 2.21
N GLN A 440 3.45 15.93 2.01
CA GLN A 440 2.80 16.83 2.96
C GLN A 440 1.30 16.51 3.01
N ALA A 441 0.81 16.38 4.23
CA ALA A 441 -0.62 16.25 4.50
C ALA A 441 -1.12 17.51 5.24
N MET A 442 -2.24 18.03 4.79
CA MET A 442 -2.92 19.16 5.41
C MET A 442 -4.33 18.75 5.85
N LEU A 443 -4.63 18.95 7.11
CA LEU A 443 -5.96 18.81 7.68
C LEU A 443 -6.54 20.19 7.89
N GLN A 444 -7.76 20.40 7.44
CA GLN A 444 -8.43 21.69 7.50
C GLN A 444 -9.81 21.56 8.14
N ASN A 445 -10.02 22.30 9.22
CA ASN A 445 -11.28 22.42 9.96
C ASN A 445 -11.95 21.07 10.26
N VAL A 446 -11.15 20.09 10.71
CA VAL A 446 -11.64 18.76 11.03
C VAL A 446 -12.38 18.78 12.36
N ALA A 447 -13.55 18.17 12.38
CA ALA A 447 -14.31 17.92 13.58
C ALA A 447 -14.68 16.44 13.66
N PHE A 448 -14.47 15.84 14.84
CA PHE A 448 -14.79 14.44 15.09
C PHE A 448 -15.13 14.18 16.54
N ASN A 449 -15.85 13.11 16.77
CA ASN A 449 -16.13 12.57 18.09
C ASN A 449 -15.26 11.33 18.32
N TYR A 450 -14.58 11.29 19.45
CA TYR A 450 -13.99 10.08 20.01
C TYR A 450 -14.99 9.46 20.97
N VAL A 451 -15.72 8.47 20.49
CA VAL A 451 -16.93 7.94 21.14
C VAL A 451 -16.65 7.26 22.48
N PRO A 452 -15.56 6.48 22.66
CA PRO A 452 -15.31 5.78 23.93
C PRO A 452 -15.25 6.68 25.16
N GLN A 453 -14.67 7.88 25.04
CA GLN A 453 -14.56 8.85 26.11
C GLN A 453 -15.54 10.03 25.96
N ARG A 454 -16.47 9.97 24.99
CA ARG A 454 -17.43 11.06 24.69
C ARG A 454 -16.76 12.42 24.43
N MET A 455 -15.54 12.38 23.85
CA MET A 455 -14.77 13.60 23.56
C MET A 455 -15.13 14.15 22.20
N ASN A 456 -15.42 15.44 22.14
CA ASN A 456 -15.70 16.16 20.90
C ASN A 456 -14.52 17.06 20.56
N PHE A 457 -13.93 16.83 19.42
CA PHE A 457 -12.84 17.63 18.89
C PHE A 457 -13.35 18.47 17.71
N THR A 458 -12.95 19.73 17.66
CA THR A 458 -13.37 20.67 16.62
C THR A 458 -12.21 21.55 16.17
N ARG A 459 -12.37 22.19 15.00
CA ARG A 459 -11.39 23.14 14.44
C ARG A 459 -9.97 22.55 14.38
N MET A 460 -9.85 21.25 14.16
CA MET A 460 -8.54 20.65 14.02
C MET A 460 -7.95 21.05 12.68
N ASN A 461 -6.78 21.67 12.75
CA ASN A 461 -5.96 22.04 11.61
C ASN A 461 -4.56 21.51 11.84
N SER A 462 -3.94 20.95 10.81
CA SER A 462 -2.60 20.41 10.89
C SER A 462 -1.87 20.52 9.57
N THR A 463 -0.55 20.66 9.65
CA THR A 463 0.37 20.43 8.56
C THR A 463 1.39 19.39 9.00
N ILE A 464 1.41 18.29 8.27
CA ILE A 464 2.25 17.14 8.53
C ILE A 464 3.15 16.96 7.30
N ARG A 465 4.44 16.94 7.50
CA ARG A 465 5.43 16.56 6.48
C ARG A 465 5.90 15.15 6.76
N PHE A 466 6.19 14.40 5.72
CA PHE A 466 6.71 13.06 5.88
C PHE A 466 7.71 12.72 4.78
N ASP A 467 8.65 11.89 5.14
CA ASP A 467 9.56 11.24 4.23
C ASP A 467 9.63 9.73 4.54
N GLU A 468 10.55 9.01 3.93
CA GLU A 468 10.73 7.57 4.14
C GLU A 468 11.15 7.19 5.57
N LYS A 469 11.59 8.13 6.40
CA LYS A 469 12.14 7.88 7.73
C LYS A 469 11.24 8.38 8.84
N GLU A 470 10.71 9.60 8.67
CA GLU A 470 9.98 10.28 9.73
C GLU A 470 8.72 11.00 9.24
N VAL A 471 7.83 11.24 10.17
CA VAL A 471 6.65 12.09 10.02
C VAL A 471 6.81 13.28 10.96
N ASP A 472 6.92 14.48 10.42
CA ASP A 472 7.01 15.73 11.15
C ASP A 472 5.63 16.40 11.23
N VAL A 473 5.06 16.42 12.42
CA VAL A 473 3.87 17.19 12.76
C VAL A 473 4.31 18.61 13.11
N SER A 474 4.47 19.45 12.09
CA SER A 474 4.97 20.82 12.27
C SER A 474 4.03 21.62 13.17
N PHE A 475 2.73 21.45 13.00
CA PHE A 475 1.72 21.89 13.96
C PHE A 475 0.45 21.06 13.80
N LEU A 476 -0.21 20.86 14.92
CA LEU A 476 -1.57 20.36 14.98
C LEU A 476 -2.30 21.19 16.04
N HIS A 477 -3.30 21.92 15.63
CA HIS A 477 -4.18 22.69 16.53
C HIS A 477 -5.54 22.05 16.52
N LEU A 478 -6.12 21.85 17.68
CA LEU A 478 -7.49 21.36 17.82
C LEU A 478 -8.14 21.94 19.08
N ASN A 479 -9.45 21.97 19.09
CA ASN A 479 -10.21 22.39 20.25
C ASN A 479 -10.95 21.18 20.86
N HIS A 480 -10.87 21.07 22.17
CA HIS A 480 -11.72 20.20 22.95
C HIS A 480 -12.53 21.06 23.93
N GLN A 481 -13.87 21.10 23.77
CA GLN A 481 -14.73 22.03 24.51
C GLN A 481 -14.26 23.49 24.26
N LYS A 482 -13.86 24.20 25.33
CA LYS A 482 -13.33 25.58 25.26
C LYS A 482 -11.81 25.62 25.13
N ASN A 483 -11.12 24.50 25.24
CA ASN A 483 -9.67 24.43 25.34
C ASN A 483 -9.03 24.23 23.98
N GLN A 484 -7.98 25.00 23.72
CA GLN A 484 -7.10 24.83 22.59
C GLN A 484 -5.96 23.88 22.97
N ILE A 485 -5.75 22.85 22.15
CA ILE A 485 -4.60 21.96 22.28
C ILE A 485 -3.71 22.17 21.05
N ARG A 486 -2.42 22.38 21.28
CA ARG A 486 -1.41 22.48 20.25
C ARG A 486 -0.43 21.34 20.40
N ILE A 487 -0.19 20.65 19.31
CA ILE A 487 0.73 19.50 19.27
C ILE A 487 1.71 19.73 18.13
N SER A 488 2.97 19.45 18.39
CA SER A 488 4.04 19.40 17.38
C SER A 488 5.04 18.33 17.75
N GLY A 489 5.79 17.83 16.77
CA GLY A 489 6.80 16.82 17.03
C GLY A 489 7.02 15.88 15.87
N LYS A 490 7.73 14.78 16.13
CA LYS A 490 8.14 13.82 15.12
C LYS A 490 7.75 12.40 15.49
N ILE A 491 7.42 11.61 14.47
CA ILE A 491 7.15 10.19 14.57
C ILE A 491 8.11 9.47 13.63
N VAL A 492 8.83 8.49 14.13
CA VAL A 492 9.73 7.63 13.35
C VAL A 492 9.21 6.20 13.29
N GLY A 493 9.60 5.47 12.25
CA GLY A 493 9.23 4.07 12.09
C GLY A 493 7.79 3.83 11.58
N LEU A 494 7.01 4.88 11.30
CA LEU A 494 5.63 4.74 10.86
C LEU A 494 5.52 4.03 9.49
N LEU A 495 6.29 4.46 8.50
CA LEU A 495 6.23 3.87 7.16
C LEU A 495 6.72 2.43 7.15
N PRO A 496 7.88 2.06 7.75
CA PRO A 496 8.27 0.67 7.90
C PRO A 496 7.18 -0.21 8.54
N TYR A 497 6.51 0.30 9.57
CA TYR A 497 5.42 -0.42 10.21
C TYR A 497 4.21 -0.61 9.29
N VAL A 498 3.83 0.39 8.51
CA VAL A 498 2.71 0.31 7.54
C VAL A 498 2.99 -0.74 6.46
N PHE A 499 4.24 -0.84 5.97
CA PHE A 499 4.60 -1.75 4.88
C PHE A 499 4.88 -3.19 5.35
N ASN A 500 5.45 -3.37 6.52
CA ASN A 500 5.94 -4.68 6.99
C ASN A 500 5.28 -5.14 8.31
N SER A 501 4.43 -4.31 8.93
CA SER A 501 3.82 -4.58 10.25
C SER A 501 4.86 -4.99 11.32
N SER A 502 6.11 -4.60 11.13
CA SER A 502 7.23 -4.92 12.00
C SER A 502 7.97 -3.66 12.42
N GLY A 503 8.58 -3.70 13.60
CA GLY A 503 9.33 -2.59 14.14
C GLY A 503 8.54 -1.73 15.13
N LYS A 504 9.22 -0.74 15.71
CA LYS A 504 8.64 0.19 16.69
C LYS A 504 8.28 1.50 16.00
N VAL A 505 7.09 2.01 16.30
CA VAL A 505 6.68 3.36 15.96
C VAL A 505 6.94 4.24 17.17
N ALA A 506 7.82 5.21 17.07
CA ALA A 506 8.18 6.09 18.18
C ALA A 506 7.88 7.55 17.85
N GLY A 507 7.25 8.25 18.79
CA GLY A 507 6.93 9.67 18.69
C GLY A 507 7.63 10.50 19.77
N ASP A 508 8.14 11.68 19.40
CA ASP A 508 8.62 12.69 20.31
C ASP A 508 7.82 13.98 20.06
N MET A 509 6.96 14.34 21.03
CA MET A 509 5.93 15.34 20.87
C MET A 509 6.04 16.46 21.89
N SER A 510 5.56 17.62 21.54
CA SER A 510 5.30 18.73 22.46
C SER A 510 3.80 19.02 22.45
N ILE A 511 3.19 19.05 23.61
CA ILE A 511 1.76 19.28 23.79
C ILE A 511 1.62 20.53 24.66
N TYR A 512 0.92 21.53 24.14
CA TYR A 512 0.58 22.73 24.89
C TYR A 512 -0.94 22.90 24.95
N THR A 513 -1.44 23.22 26.13
CA THR A 513 -2.85 23.58 26.33
C THR A 513 -2.99 24.68 27.40
N PRO A 514 -3.85 25.68 27.21
CA PRO A 514 -4.16 26.66 28.26
C PRO A 514 -4.83 26.00 29.47
N ASP A 515 -5.67 25.00 29.25
CA ASP A 515 -6.39 24.32 30.32
C ASP A 515 -6.54 22.83 29.98
N LEU A 516 -6.22 21.95 30.94
CA LEU A 516 -6.29 20.50 30.82
C LEU A 516 -7.25 19.94 31.88
N GLY A 517 -8.46 19.62 31.47
CA GLY A 517 -9.37 18.87 32.30
C GLY A 517 -9.09 17.37 32.24
N LEU A 518 -8.90 16.76 33.39
CA LEU A 518 -8.62 15.32 33.51
C LEU A 518 -9.84 14.50 33.93
N ASP A 519 -11.01 15.11 34.04
CA ASP A 519 -12.25 14.42 34.49
C ASP A 519 -12.70 13.27 33.57
N TRP A 520 -12.28 13.28 32.30
CA TRP A 520 -12.52 12.21 31.35
C TRP A 520 -11.87 10.88 31.75
N ILE A 521 -10.83 10.88 32.60
CA ILE A 521 -10.15 9.67 33.07
C ILE A 521 -11.13 8.77 33.84
N ARG A 522 -12.10 9.35 34.53
CA ARG A 522 -13.14 8.60 35.26
C ARG A 522 -14.06 7.80 34.36
N ASN A 523 -14.25 8.24 33.13
CA ASN A 523 -15.10 7.58 32.13
C ASN A 523 -14.28 6.70 31.18
N TYR A 524 -13.01 6.47 31.52
CA TYR A 524 -12.17 5.60 30.74
C TYR A 524 -12.58 4.14 30.97
N HIS A 525 -13.43 3.65 30.08
CA HIS A 525 -13.74 2.24 30.00
C HIS A 525 -12.73 1.59 29.07
N THR A 526 -12.06 0.57 29.59
CA THR A 526 -11.12 -0.22 28.81
C THR A 526 -11.73 -0.72 27.52
N ARG A 527 -10.94 -0.69 26.47
CA ARG A 527 -11.23 -1.13 25.11
C ARG A 527 -12.19 -2.31 25.05
N SER A 528 -13.24 -2.15 24.25
CA SER A 528 -13.99 -3.29 23.73
C SER A 528 -13.02 -4.16 22.89
N GLU A 529 -12.85 -5.42 23.27
CA GLU A 529 -12.02 -6.41 22.55
C GLU A 529 -12.53 -6.74 21.14
N LYS A 530 -13.64 -6.17 20.69
CA LYS A 530 -14.14 -6.38 19.34
C LYS A 530 -13.23 -5.68 18.36
N GLN A 531 -12.40 -6.47 17.67
CA GLN A 531 -11.65 -6.01 16.50
C GLN A 531 -12.60 -5.36 15.51
N SER A 532 -12.20 -4.22 14.97
CA SER A 532 -12.96 -3.55 13.91
C SER A 532 -12.96 -4.41 12.66
N LYS A 533 -14.14 -4.73 12.13
CA LYS A 533 -14.27 -5.42 10.84
C LYS A 533 -13.85 -4.54 9.66
N LYS A 534 -13.58 -3.27 9.88
CA LYS A 534 -13.18 -2.32 8.85
C LYS A 534 -11.65 -2.26 8.75
N ARG A 535 -11.11 -2.76 7.66
CA ARG A 535 -9.65 -2.90 7.41
C ARG A 535 -8.85 -1.61 7.69
N PHE A 536 -9.36 -0.45 7.30
CA PHE A 536 -8.71 0.83 7.57
C PHE A 536 -8.67 1.15 9.07
N SER A 537 -9.79 1.01 9.76
CA SER A 537 -9.87 1.24 11.21
C SER A 537 -8.96 0.28 11.99
N ASP A 538 -8.89 -0.98 11.58
CA ASP A 538 -7.98 -1.98 12.16
C ASP A 538 -6.51 -1.62 11.96
N MET A 539 -6.13 -1.16 10.77
CA MET A 539 -4.78 -0.70 10.49
C MET A 539 -4.40 0.50 11.38
N MET A 540 -5.27 1.51 11.48
CA MET A 540 -5.03 2.67 12.33
C MET A 540 -4.91 2.28 13.81
N GLU A 541 -5.76 1.37 14.27
CA GLU A 541 -5.72 0.86 15.65
C GLU A 541 -4.41 0.13 15.95
N LYS A 542 -3.92 -0.69 15.04
CA LYS A 542 -2.62 -1.36 15.17
C LYS A 542 -1.48 -0.35 15.28
N ILE A 543 -1.48 0.70 14.45
CA ILE A 543 -0.48 1.76 14.53
C ILE A 543 -0.50 2.43 15.90
N PHE A 544 -1.67 2.83 16.40
CA PHE A 544 -1.79 3.48 17.71
C PHE A 544 -1.40 2.58 18.88
N ASN A 545 -1.64 1.27 18.77
CA ASN A 545 -1.26 0.32 19.82
C ASN A 545 0.26 0.11 19.91
N HIS A 546 0.97 0.20 18.78
CA HIS A 546 2.42 0.02 18.74
C HIS A 546 3.20 1.34 18.85
N LEU A 547 2.48 2.47 19.05
CA LEU A 547 3.11 3.77 19.19
C LEU A 547 3.70 3.94 20.60
N GLU A 548 5.02 4.03 20.69
CA GLU A 548 5.74 4.49 21.88
C GLU A 548 5.91 6.01 21.78
N MET A 549 5.24 6.77 22.62
CA MET A 549 5.25 8.23 22.55
C MET A 549 5.94 8.85 23.77
N LYS A 550 6.86 9.75 23.53
CA LYS A 550 7.39 10.70 24.50
C LYS A 550 6.74 12.05 24.24
N ALA A 551 6.21 12.70 25.24
CA ALA A 551 5.61 13.99 25.08
C ALA A 551 6.06 14.97 26.18
N LEU A 552 6.47 16.17 25.80
CA LEU A 552 6.59 17.29 26.72
C LEU A 552 5.22 17.96 26.84
N LEU A 553 4.60 17.81 27.99
CA LEU A 553 3.32 18.46 28.28
C LEU A 553 3.55 19.79 28.98
N VAL A 554 2.95 20.85 28.45
CA VAL A 554 2.89 22.16 29.08
C VAL A 554 1.44 22.59 29.14
N ALA A 555 0.93 22.82 30.35
CA ALA A 555 -0.43 23.31 30.58
C ALA A 555 -0.40 24.51 31.52
N GLU A 556 -1.14 25.60 31.16
CA GLU A 556 -1.25 26.74 32.06
C GLU A 556 -2.06 26.39 33.29
N LYS A 557 -3.12 25.62 33.09
CA LYS A 557 -3.99 25.11 34.15
C LYS A 557 -4.28 23.61 33.92
N VAL A 558 -4.34 22.87 35.03
CA VAL A 558 -4.80 21.48 35.06
C VAL A 558 -5.85 21.35 36.15
N HIS A 559 -6.95 20.69 35.88
CA HIS A 559 -7.97 20.43 36.88
C HIS A 559 -8.44 18.96 36.82
N TYR A 560 -8.66 18.42 38.00
CA TYR A 560 -9.25 17.10 38.19
C TYR A 560 -10.12 17.11 39.47
N ARG A 561 -11.43 17.03 39.30
CA ARG A 561 -12.36 17.22 40.42
C ARG A 561 -12.13 18.59 41.12
N LYS A 562 -11.81 18.57 42.41
CA LYS A 562 -11.46 19.73 43.23
C LYS A 562 -9.99 20.15 43.13
N PHE A 563 -9.11 19.26 42.62
CA PHE A 563 -7.68 19.54 42.44
C PHE A 563 -7.47 20.55 41.28
N GLN A 564 -6.72 21.58 41.55
CA GLN A 564 -6.31 22.57 40.56
C GLN A 564 -4.83 22.86 40.67
N ALA A 565 -4.16 22.87 39.53
CA ALA A 565 -2.74 23.21 39.41
C ALA A 565 -2.51 24.20 38.27
N GLU A 566 -1.47 25.02 38.39
CA GLU A 566 -1.05 25.97 37.40
C GLU A 566 0.39 25.74 36.99
N LYS A 567 0.79 26.25 35.79
CA LYS A 567 2.15 26.19 35.26
C LYS A 567 2.69 24.76 35.24
N VAL A 568 1.85 23.84 34.80
CA VAL A 568 2.18 22.42 34.77
C VAL A 568 3.11 22.14 33.58
N LYS A 569 4.25 21.53 33.87
CA LYS A 569 5.21 21.09 32.86
C LYS A 569 5.77 19.72 33.26
N GLY A 570 5.75 18.76 32.34
CA GLY A 570 6.27 17.42 32.60
C GLY A 570 6.50 16.63 31.34
N ARG A 571 7.25 15.55 31.45
CA ARG A 571 7.40 14.56 30.37
C ARG A 571 6.46 13.41 30.60
N VAL A 572 5.79 12.98 29.55
CA VAL A 572 4.87 11.87 29.54
C VAL A 572 5.36 10.82 28.55
N TYR A 573 5.45 9.58 29.03
CA TYR A 573 5.69 8.41 28.20
C TYR A 573 4.39 7.62 28.06
N LEU A 574 4.08 7.26 26.84
CA LEU A 574 2.91 6.44 26.51
C LEU A 574 3.39 5.25 25.68
N SER A 575 2.99 4.07 26.09
CA SER A 575 3.12 2.84 25.31
C SER A 575 1.91 1.94 25.58
N GLU A 576 1.80 0.83 24.88
CA GLU A 576 0.72 -0.15 25.13
C GLU A 576 0.67 -0.63 26.58
N GLN A 577 1.80 -0.70 27.29
CA GLN A 577 1.93 -1.25 28.63
C GLN A 577 2.13 -0.22 29.73
N LEU A 578 2.46 1.02 29.36
CA LEU A 578 2.96 1.99 30.34
C LEU A 578 2.51 3.41 30.01
N VAL A 579 1.95 4.08 31.01
CA VAL A 579 1.87 5.55 31.05
C VAL A 579 2.76 6.02 32.21
N LYS A 580 3.79 6.79 31.89
CA LYS A 580 4.75 7.32 32.86
C LYS A 580 4.85 8.83 32.74
N CYS A 581 4.78 9.51 33.86
CA CYS A 581 5.00 10.96 33.96
C CYS A 581 6.32 11.20 34.69
N GLU A 582 7.22 11.91 34.07
CA GLU A 582 8.52 12.25 34.67
C GLU A 582 8.64 13.76 34.88
N GLU A 583 9.24 14.14 36.01
CA GLU A 583 9.53 15.53 36.34
C GLU A 583 8.33 16.47 36.16
N VAL A 584 7.15 16.04 36.55
CA VAL A 584 5.98 16.92 36.50
C VAL A 584 6.12 17.99 37.58
N LYS A 585 6.36 19.22 37.16
CA LYS A 585 6.44 20.42 37.99
C LYS A 585 5.17 21.21 37.83
N MET A 586 4.60 21.68 38.95
CA MET A 586 3.38 22.47 38.94
C MET A 586 3.28 23.33 40.19
N LYS A 587 2.48 24.38 40.14
CA LYS A 587 2.05 25.15 41.29
C LYS A 587 0.63 24.80 41.65
N ALA A 588 0.43 24.41 42.92
CA ALA A 588 -0.92 24.12 43.44
C ALA A 588 -1.00 24.51 44.92
N PHE A 589 -2.16 25.00 45.33
CA PHE A 589 -2.42 25.36 46.73
C PHE A 589 -1.42 26.33 47.32
N GLY A 590 -0.86 27.22 46.51
CA GLY A 590 0.18 28.19 46.94
C GLY A 590 1.60 27.62 47.03
N GLY A 591 1.79 26.30 46.84
CA GLY A 591 3.10 25.62 46.90
C GLY A 591 3.60 25.11 45.57
N ASP A 592 4.83 24.59 45.57
CA ASP A 592 5.51 23.97 44.45
C ASP A 592 5.45 22.45 44.58
N PHE A 593 5.02 21.80 43.51
CA PHE A 593 4.93 20.36 43.43
C PHE A 593 5.89 19.81 42.35
N GLN A 594 6.58 18.75 42.70
CA GLN A 594 7.34 17.96 41.76
C GLN A 594 6.96 16.48 41.94
N VAL A 595 6.42 15.88 40.88
CA VAL A 595 5.87 14.54 40.92
C VAL A 595 6.40 13.70 39.77
N THR A 596 6.73 12.45 40.05
CA THR A 596 7.02 11.41 39.07
C THR A 596 6.09 10.24 39.39
N GLY A 597 5.49 9.64 38.39
CA GLY A 597 4.58 8.52 38.62
C GLY A 597 4.11 7.89 37.32
N GLY A 598 3.31 6.85 37.45
CA GLY A 598 2.82 6.17 36.28
C GLY A 598 1.85 5.04 36.59
N ILE A 599 1.32 4.49 35.52
CA ILE A 599 0.52 3.29 35.54
C ILE A 599 1.18 2.29 34.60
N GLU A 600 1.48 1.12 35.14
CA GLU A 600 2.14 0.02 34.42
C GLU A 600 1.14 -1.14 34.20
N HIS A 601 1.47 -2.02 33.25
CA HIS A 601 0.71 -3.22 32.94
C HIS A 601 -0.71 -2.95 32.41
N PHE A 602 -0.85 -1.98 31.51
CA PHE A 602 -2.12 -1.70 30.84
C PHE A 602 -2.65 -2.90 30.03
N ASP A 603 -1.77 -3.79 29.62
CA ASP A 603 -2.05 -5.04 28.92
C ASP A 603 -2.68 -6.11 29.83
N ARG A 604 -2.70 -5.93 31.16
CA ARG A 604 -3.16 -6.89 32.15
C ARG A 604 -4.49 -6.46 32.81
N PRO A 605 -5.24 -7.38 33.40
CA PRO A 605 -6.46 -7.05 34.14
C PRO A 605 -6.23 -6.18 35.39
N ILE A 606 -5.03 -6.23 35.93
CA ILE A 606 -4.62 -5.45 37.11
C ILE A 606 -3.42 -4.60 36.71
N HIS A 607 -3.56 -3.30 36.90
CA HIS A 607 -2.53 -2.31 36.64
C HIS A 607 -1.81 -1.94 37.90
N ARG A 608 -0.57 -1.50 37.82
CA ARG A 608 0.19 -0.95 38.95
C ARG A 608 0.27 0.56 38.82
N LEU A 609 -0.26 1.27 39.80
CA LEU A 609 -0.08 2.71 39.98
C LEU A 609 1.08 2.98 40.92
N TYR A 610 1.92 3.95 40.57
CA TYR A 610 2.94 4.48 41.47
C TYR A 610 3.09 5.99 41.33
N ALA A 611 3.43 6.65 42.43
CA ALA A 611 3.74 8.09 42.42
C ALA A 611 4.77 8.42 43.50
N ASN A 612 5.76 9.20 43.12
CA ASN A 612 6.76 9.74 44.04
C ASN A 612 6.79 11.25 43.89
N GLY A 613 6.93 12.00 44.94
CA GLY A 613 6.93 13.42 44.80
C GLY A 613 7.45 14.20 45.99
N ARG A 614 7.57 15.48 45.76
CA ARG A 614 7.91 16.50 46.77
C ARG A 614 6.93 17.65 46.61
N ILE A 615 6.45 18.13 47.75
CA ILE A 615 5.59 19.28 47.84
C ILE A 615 6.30 20.26 48.77
N ASN A 616 6.37 21.51 48.41
CA ASN A 616 6.96 22.55 49.21
C ASN A 616 5.96 23.70 49.45
N HIS A 617 5.74 24.03 50.69
CA HIS A 617 4.97 25.18 51.14
C HIS A 617 3.51 25.23 50.63
N ALA A 618 2.86 24.11 50.48
CA ALA A 618 1.44 24.09 50.12
C ALA A 618 0.54 24.43 51.31
N ASP A 619 -0.56 25.09 51.05
CA ASP A 619 -1.63 25.32 52.00
C ASP A 619 -2.31 24.00 52.34
N VAL A 620 -2.14 23.54 53.57
CA VAL A 620 -2.65 22.23 53.99
C VAL A 620 -4.18 22.14 53.97
N GLN A 621 -4.86 23.22 54.27
CA GLN A 621 -6.33 23.32 54.22
C GLN A 621 -6.82 23.03 52.78
N LYS A 622 -6.23 23.69 51.78
CA LYS A 622 -6.60 23.46 50.38
C LYS A 622 -6.26 22.07 49.89
N VAL A 623 -5.15 21.48 50.39
CA VAL A 623 -4.78 20.10 50.08
C VAL A 623 -5.87 19.17 50.59
N PHE A 624 -6.28 19.29 51.88
CA PHE A 624 -7.37 18.48 52.45
C PHE A 624 -8.68 18.63 51.69
N TYR A 625 -9.08 19.84 51.39
CA TYR A 625 -10.29 20.12 50.57
C TYR A 625 -10.24 19.43 49.19
N ALA A 626 -9.12 19.52 48.50
CA ALA A 626 -8.99 19.01 47.14
C ALA A 626 -9.02 17.49 47.08
N PHE A 627 -8.51 16.84 48.12
CA PHE A 627 -8.50 15.38 48.25
C PHE A 627 -9.62 14.79 49.13
N ASP A 628 -10.74 15.55 49.27
CA ASP A 628 -11.94 15.11 50.06
C ASP A 628 -11.54 14.62 51.47
N ASN A 629 -10.67 15.36 52.16
CA ASN A 629 -10.12 15.04 53.49
C ASN A 629 -9.48 13.65 53.53
N PHE A 630 -8.97 13.14 52.44
CA PHE A 630 -8.43 11.77 52.26
C PHE A 630 -9.42 10.66 52.65
N GLY A 631 -10.73 10.95 52.55
CA GLY A 631 -11.80 9.99 52.90
C GLY A 631 -11.98 9.75 54.36
N GLN A 632 -11.42 10.57 55.24
CA GLN A 632 -11.56 10.47 56.67
C GLN A 632 -12.36 11.66 57.25
N THR A 633 -12.94 11.51 58.44
CA THR A 633 -13.84 12.49 59.07
C THR A 633 -13.24 13.12 60.35
N THR A 634 -12.08 12.64 60.79
CA THR A 634 -11.48 13.05 62.05
C THR A 634 -10.85 14.42 61.97
N ILE A 635 -10.04 14.69 60.93
CA ILE A 635 -9.41 16.00 60.66
C ILE A 635 -9.90 16.46 59.29
N SER A 636 -10.64 17.54 59.26
CA SER A 636 -11.10 18.12 58.01
C SER A 636 -10.32 19.36 57.58
N ASP A 637 -10.55 19.79 56.33
CA ASP A 637 -10.01 21.03 55.81
C ASP A 637 -10.40 22.24 56.66
N HIS A 638 -11.47 22.20 57.42
CA HIS A 638 -11.90 23.27 58.34
C HIS A 638 -11.12 23.28 59.64
N ASN A 639 -10.54 22.12 60.04
CA ASN A 639 -9.82 22.02 61.29
C ASN A 639 -8.35 22.35 61.20
N LEU A 640 -7.70 22.19 60.05
CA LEU A 640 -6.26 22.24 59.90
C LEU A 640 -5.84 23.37 58.98
N SER A 641 -4.96 24.28 59.43
CA SER A 641 -4.30 25.26 58.59
C SER A 641 -2.77 25.20 58.79
N GLY A 642 -2.03 25.79 57.86
CA GLY A 642 -0.59 25.82 57.88
C GLY A 642 0.06 25.58 56.54
N SER A 643 1.40 25.65 56.50
CA SER A 643 2.19 25.38 55.29
C SER A 643 2.80 23.99 55.33
N LEU A 644 2.38 23.17 54.39
CA LEU A 644 2.75 21.75 54.26
C LEU A 644 3.95 21.61 53.30
N SER A 645 5.00 20.96 53.78
CA SER A 645 6.06 20.43 52.95
C SER A 645 6.15 18.90 53.16
N THR A 646 6.29 18.15 52.07
CA THR A 646 6.33 16.69 52.18
C THR A 646 7.08 16.03 51.03
N THR A 647 7.72 14.91 51.33
CA THR A 647 8.15 13.94 50.35
C THR A 647 7.36 12.67 50.49
N PHE A 648 6.94 12.10 49.38
CA PHE A 648 6.11 10.90 49.41
C PHE A 648 6.50 9.88 48.35
N SER A 649 6.32 8.64 48.67
CA SER A 649 6.26 7.52 47.73
C SER A 649 4.96 6.77 47.91
N TYR A 650 4.32 6.38 46.84
CA TYR A 650 3.05 5.66 46.86
C TYR A 650 2.99 4.64 45.75
N SER A 651 2.44 3.49 46.03
CA SER A 651 2.11 2.47 45.03
C SER A 651 0.83 1.72 45.43
N SER A 652 0.09 1.27 44.39
CA SER A 652 -1.11 0.48 44.57
C SER A 652 -1.46 -0.28 43.30
N GLN A 653 -2.43 -1.17 43.39
CA GLN A 653 -2.99 -1.85 42.24
C GLN A 653 -4.35 -1.24 41.89
N LEU A 654 -4.64 -1.20 40.61
CA LEU A 654 -5.89 -0.75 40.03
C LEU A 654 -6.55 -1.92 39.29
N LYS A 655 -7.84 -2.02 39.37
CA LYS A 655 -8.61 -2.90 38.48
C LYS A 655 -8.64 -2.36 37.06
N ARG A 656 -9.17 -3.15 36.13
CA ARG A 656 -9.32 -2.79 34.72
C ARG A 656 -10.13 -1.48 34.49
N ASP A 657 -11.03 -1.14 35.37
CA ASP A 657 -11.83 0.09 35.37
C ASP A 657 -11.15 1.26 36.11
N PHE A 658 -9.85 1.11 36.41
CA PHE A 658 -9.05 2.05 37.22
C PHE A 658 -9.56 2.27 38.64
N SER A 659 -10.46 1.45 39.14
CA SER A 659 -10.80 1.45 40.56
C SER A 659 -9.64 0.93 41.39
N LEU A 660 -9.37 1.64 42.50
CA LEU A 660 -8.28 1.29 43.39
C LEU A 660 -8.59 -0.01 44.14
N LEU A 661 -7.56 -0.81 44.38
CA LEU A 661 -7.57 -1.95 45.29
C LEU A 661 -6.95 -1.54 46.66
N PRO A 662 -7.74 -1.10 47.63
CA PRO A 662 -7.23 -0.47 48.86
C PRO A 662 -6.26 -1.36 49.67
N ALA A 663 -6.46 -2.67 49.70
CA ALA A 663 -5.56 -3.61 50.36
C ALA A 663 -4.14 -3.65 49.79
N THR A 664 -3.91 -3.10 48.62
CA THR A 664 -2.62 -3.09 47.93
C THR A 664 -1.85 -1.78 48.08
N MET A 665 -2.44 -0.79 48.72
CA MET A 665 -1.79 0.50 48.95
C MET A 665 -0.51 0.33 49.77
N ASN A 666 0.55 0.96 49.33
CA ASN A 666 1.84 0.99 50.04
C ASN A 666 2.45 2.38 49.83
N GLY A 667 3.01 2.96 50.83
CA GLY A 667 3.61 4.28 50.70
C GLY A 667 4.41 4.72 51.92
N GLN A 668 5.20 5.73 51.68
CA GLN A 668 5.95 6.42 52.74
C GLN A 668 5.72 7.93 52.54
N LEU A 669 5.57 8.65 53.62
CA LEU A 669 5.33 10.07 53.64
C LEU A 669 6.20 10.68 54.75
N ALA A 670 7.09 11.60 54.40
CA ALA A 670 7.80 12.44 55.36
C ALA A 670 7.17 13.83 55.28
N LEU A 671 6.54 14.24 56.39
CA LEU A 671 5.74 15.48 56.45
C LEU A 671 6.38 16.48 57.36
N GLU A 672 6.37 17.72 56.94
CA GLU A 672 6.68 18.93 57.75
C GLU A 672 5.54 19.94 57.56
N LEU A 673 4.89 20.27 58.66
CA LEU A 673 3.86 21.32 58.71
C LEU A 673 4.37 22.46 59.57
N THR A 674 4.49 23.66 58.93
CA THR A 674 4.94 24.88 59.58
C THR A 674 3.81 25.86 59.74
N LYS A 675 3.85 26.68 60.78
CA LYS A 675 2.77 27.65 61.09
C LYS A 675 1.40 26.98 61.18
N GLY A 676 1.40 25.74 61.77
CA GLY A 676 0.21 24.93 61.89
C GLY A 676 -0.74 25.43 62.93
N GLU A 677 -2.04 25.35 62.63
CA GLU A 677 -3.09 25.69 63.55
C GLU A 677 -4.23 24.67 63.44
N LEU A 678 -4.68 24.16 64.58
CA LEU A 678 -5.78 23.23 64.69
C LEU A 678 -6.97 23.99 65.25
N ASN A 679 -8.00 24.18 64.41
CA ASN A 679 -9.19 24.99 64.71
C ASN A 679 -10.38 24.09 65.04
N HIS A 680 -11.10 24.40 66.14
CA HIS A 680 -12.34 23.77 66.55
C HIS A 680 -12.30 22.25 66.53
N PHE A 681 -11.13 21.63 66.89
CA PHE A 681 -10.96 20.19 66.84
C PHE A 681 -11.52 19.51 68.07
N GLU A 682 -12.72 18.92 67.98
CA GLU A 682 -13.48 18.34 69.10
C GLU A 682 -12.68 17.34 69.96
N PRO A 683 -11.85 16.43 69.42
CA PRO A 683 -11.09 15.50 70.26
C PRO A 683 -10.15 16.21 71.27
N ILE A 684 -9.53 17.32 70.86
CA ILE A 684 -8.62 18.06 71.75
C ILE A 684 -9.39 18.90 72.80
N LYS A 685 -10.56 19.41 72.46
CA LYS A 685 -11.48 20.10 73.34
C LYS A 685 -12.01 19.19 74.44
N ARG A 686 -12.17 17.90 74.19
CA ARG A 686 -12.50 16.93 75.24
C ARG A 686 -11.38 16.81 76.28
N ILE A 687 -10.15 16.87 75.90
CA ILE A 687 -8.98 16.94 76.80
C ILE A 687 -8.99 18.22 77.62
N GLN A 688 -9.38 19.33 77.05
CA GLN A 688 -9.50 20.62 77.73
C GLN A 688 -10.52 20.52 78.87
N LYS A 689 -11.66 19.97 78.61
CA LYS A 689 -12.74 19.87 79.66
C LYS A 689 -12.32 19.08 80.92
N ILE A 690 -11.42 18.11 80.72
CA ILE A 690 -10.98 17.21 81.75
C ILE A 690 -9.76 17.78 82.52
N LEU A 691 -8.76 18.31 81.83
CA LEU A 691 -7.43 18.54 82.40
C LEU A 691 -7.02 20.04 82.38
N PHE A 692 -7.49 20.82 81.46
CA PHE A 692 -6.96 22.17 81.25
C PHE A 692 -8.09 23.23 81.12
N LYS A 693 -9.03 23.30 82.04
CA LYS A 693 -10.25 24.13 81.95
C LYS A 693 -10.01 25.62 81.78
N ARG A 694 -8.81 26.14 82.05
CA ARG A 694 -8.42 27.57 81.91
C ARG A 694 -7.65 27.91 80.67
N ARG A 695 -7.36 26.96 79.73
CA ARG A 695 -6.65 27.22 78.49
C ARG A 695 -7.60 27.17 77.33
N ASP A 696 -7.46 28.01 76.32
CA ASP A 696 -8.28 28.00 75.11
C ASP A 696 -7.76 26.97 74.10
N PHE A 697 -8.53 25.99 73.78
CA PHE A 697 -8.26 24.93 72.78
C PHE A 697 -9.09 25.10 71.52
N ASP A 698 -9.74 26.25 71.28
CA ASP A 698 -10.48 26.50 70.00
C ASP A 698 -9.51 26.71 68.86
N ASN A 699 -8.38 27.36 69.09
CA ASN A 699 -7.34 27.62 68.07
C ASN A 699 -5.95 27.25 68.65
N VAL A 700 -5.55 25.98 68.38
CA VAL A 700 -4.32 25.45 68.88
C VAL A 700 -3.20 25.65 67.84
N ARG A 701 -2.30 26.58 68.10
CA ARG A 701 -1.13 26.80 67.23
C ARG A 701 -0.01 25.86 67.69
N PHE A 702 0.68 25.29 66.71
CA PHE A 702 1.86 24.46 66.98
C PHE A 702 3.06 24.89 66.12
N GLU A 703 4.22 24.64 66.60
CA GLU A 703 5.48 24.90 65.91
C GLU A 703 5.64 23.92 64.73
N ASN A 704 6.86 23.74 64.26
CA ASN A 704 7.14 22.82 63.16
C ASN A 704 6.82 21.36 63.58
N LEU A 705 5.82 20.79 62.92
CA LEU A 705 5.39 19.45 63.10
C LEU A 705 6.04 18.56 62.04
N LYS A 706 6.90 17.64 62.45
CA LYS A 706 7.59 16.70 61.56
C LYS A 706 7.29 15.26 61.96
N ASN A 707 6.97 14.46 60.95
CA ASN A 707 6.79 13.01 61.18
C ASN A 707 6.97 12.22 59.88
N GLN A 708 7.14 10.92 60.05
CA GLN A 708 7.16 9.93 59.01
C GLN A 708 5.97 8.99 59.17
N PHE A 709 5.34 8.73 58.03
CA PHE A 709 4.17 7.84 57.96
C PHE A 709 4.47 6.71 56.96
N VAL A 710 4.03 5.52 57.34
CA VAL A 710 4.09 4.35 56.45
C VAL A 710 2.68 3.84 56.21
N LEU A 711 2.25 3.86 54.94
CA LEU A 711 0.97 3.32 54.51
C LEU A 711 1.11 1.86 54.13
N GLN A 712 0.32 0.99 54.71
CA GLN A 712 0.24 -0.44 54.36
C GLN A 712 -1.22 -0.87 54.32
N GLY A 713 -1.69 -1.20 53.10
CA GLY A 713 -3.12 -1.43 52.90
C GLY A 713 -3.94 -0.17 53.23
N GLN A 714 -4.85 -0.31 54.18
CA GLN A 714 -5.68 0.79 54.62
C GLN A 714 -5.24 1.35 56.00
N GLU A 715 -4.00 1.06 56.40
CA GLU A 715 -3.44 1.47 57.68
C GLU A 715 -2.29 2.44 57.46
N LEU A 716 -2.34 3.57 58.12
CA LEU A 716 -1.29 4.56 58.17
C LEU A 716 -0.57 4.51 59.51
N ASN A 717 0.60 3.95 59.50
CA ASN A 717 1.44 3.85 60.69
C ASN A 717 2.28 5.13 60.83
N MET A 718 2.26 5.70 62.01
CA MET A 718 3.05 6.89 62.34
C MET A 718 4.02 6.61 63.47
N THR A 719 5.24 7.06 63.30
CA THR A 719 6.21 7.09 64.37
C THR A 719 5.77 8.11 65.42
N GLN A 720 6.28 7.96 66.62
CA GLN A 720 5.94 8.88 67.71
C GLN A 720 6.34 10.31 67.35
N MET A 721 5.37 11.20 67.24
CA MET A 721 5.49 12.58 66.83
C MET A 721 5.32 13.51 68.01
N LYS A 722 6.29 14.41 68.21
CA LYS A 722 6.17 15.48 69.20
C LYS A 722 5.34 16.62 68.64
N VAL A 723 4.28 16.99 69.32
CA VAL A 723 3.44 18.13 68.98
C VAL A 723 3.58 19.18 70.09
N ALA A 724 4.44 20.17 69.81
CA ALA A 724 4.61 21.35 70.72
C ALA A 724 3.58 22.41 70.31
N SER A 725 2.62 22.70 71.12
CA SER A 725 1.56 23.64 70.79
C SER A 725 1.44 24.81 71.80
N SER A 726 0.70 25.83 71.41
CA SER A 726 0.40 27.00 72.29
C SER A 726 -0.32 26.65 73.58
N VAL A 727 -0.89 25.44 73.73
CA VAL A 727 -1.64 25.02 74.86
C VAL A 727 -1.01 23.89 75.67
N LEU A 728 -0.31 22.92 74.98
CA LEU A 728 0.37 21.83 75.60
C LEU A 728 1.35 21.13 74.62
N THR A 729 2.33 20.44 75.13
CA THR A 729 3.17 19.52 74.36
C THR A 729 2.65 18.11 74.57
N PHE A 730 2.49 17.35 73.48
CA PHE A 730 2.09 15.91 73.54
C PHE A 730 2.81 15.12 72.50
N PHE A 731 2.81 13.83 72.65
CA PHE A 731 3.37 12.91 71.70
C PHE A 731 2.25 11.99 71.17
N VAL A 732 2.18 11.83 69.87
CA VAL A 732 1.19 10.97 69.22
C VAL A 732 1.90 10.00 68.27
N GLY A 733 1.48 8.72 68.30
CA GLY A 733 2.00 7.69 67.42
C GLY A 733 1.06 6.51 67.38
N GLY A 734 1.28 5.59 66.48
CA GLY A 734 0.44 4.41 66.32
C GLY A 734 -0.10 4.24 64.92
N THR A 735 -1.23 3.57 64.81
CA THR A 735 -1.86 3.22 63.54
C THR A 735 -3.19 3.93 63.38
N TYR A 736 -3.32 4.72 62.31
CA TYR A 736 -4.59 5.23 61.85
C TYR A 736 -5.15 4.32 60.75
N SER A 737 -6.37 3.83 60.90
CA SER A 737 -7.04 2.99 59.90
C SER A 737 -8.10 3.79 59.18
N PHE A 738 -8.14 3.68 57.85
CA PHE A 738 -9.21 4.25 57.01
C PHE A 738 -10.50 3.43 57.05
N ARG A 739 -10.59 2.41 57.94
CA ARG A 739 -11.77 1.62 58.21
C ARG A 739 -12.17 1.70 59.70
N ASP A 740 -11.79 0.74 60.43
CA ASP A 740 -12.36 0.50 61.79
C ASP A 740 -11.34 -0.01 62.82
N LYS A 741 -10.05 0.20 62.60
CA LYS A 741 -8.97 -0.30 63.49
C LYS A 741 -7.95 0.77 63.88
N THR A 742 -8.42 2.01 64.04
CA THR A 742 -7.55 3.11 64.51
C THR A 742 -7.12 2.86 65.94
N ASP A 743 -5.81 2.93 66.20
CA ASP A 743 -5.19 2.76 67.50
C ASP A 743 -4.03 3.77 67.63
N LEU A 744 -4.37 4.93 68.13
CA LEU A 744 -3.41 6.00 68.34
C LEU A 744 -3.12 6.18 69.81
N LEU A 745 -1.85 6.27 70.16
CA LEU A 745 -1.39 6.53 71.53
C LEU A 745 -1.04 8.01 71.61
N VAL A 746 -1.71 8.74 72.49
CA VAL A 746 -1.42 10.14 72.81
C VAL A 746 -0.84 10.19 74.21
N GLN A 747 0.41 10.66 74.29
CA GLN A 747 1.13 10.80 75.56
C GLN A 747 1.24 12.31 75.90
N ILE A 748 0.69 12.67 77.07
CA ILE A 748 0.71 14.06 77.55
C ILE A 748 1.61 14.09 78.75
N PRO A 749 2.81 14.70 78.74
CA PRO A 749 3.68 14.85 79.90
C PRO A 749 2.97 15.64 81.01
N LEU A 750 3.03 15.14 82.21
CA LEU A 750 2.46 15.81 83.44
C LEU A 750 3.11 17.16 83.71
N SER A 751 4.31 17.42 83.18
CA SER A 751 4.95 18.77 83.19
C SER A 751 4.09 19.85 82.53
N ASN A 752 3.18 19.50 81.59
CA ASN A 752 2.19 20.44 81.00
C ASN A 752 1.23 21.05 82.00
N LEU A 753 1.09 20.44 83.27
CA LEU A 753 0.30 21.00 84.38
C LEU A 753 1.01 22.17 85.01
N LYS A 754 2.32 22.33 84.80
CA LYS A 754 3.08 23.47 85.34
C LYS A 754 2.84 24.73 84.46
N ARG A 755 2.90 25.93 85.05
CA ARG A 755 2.58 27.17 84.35
C ARG A 755 3.62 27.68 83.33
N ASN A 756 4.85 27.12 83.30
CA ASN A 756 5.96 27.59 82.49
C ASN A 756 6.18 26.66 81.31
N PRO A 757 5.91 27.06 80.07
CA PRO A 757 6.16 26.24 78.85
C PRO A 757 7.63 25.86 78.61
N GLU A 758 8.60 26.74 78.97
CA GLU A 758 10.03 26.50 78.78
C GLU A 758 10.60 25.33 79.61
N GLU A 759 10.03 25.04 80.79
CA GLU A 759 10.39 23.86 81.59
C GLU A 759 9.86 22.52 81.01
N ALA A 760 8.86 22.58 80.14
CA ALA A 760 8.33 21.38 79.49
C ALA A 760 9.23 20.81 78.39
N GLU A 761 10.18 21.56 77.90
CA GLU A 761 11.08 21.14 76.82
C GLU A 761 12.18 20.15 77.26
N LEU A 762 12.44 20.06 78.55
CA LEU A 762 13.57 19.29 79.06
C LEU A 762 13.20 17.87 79.56
N GLN A 763 11.96 17.42 79.41
CA GLN A 763 11.57 16.09 79.93
C GLN A 763 11.41 15.06 78.77
N SER A 764 12.30 14.08 78.81
CA SER A 764 12.30 12.88 77.97
C SER A 764 11.02 12.04 78.12
N LEU A 765 10.81 11.18 77.18
CA LEU A 765 9.72 10.17 77.13
C LEU A 765 9.62 9.27 78.38
N ASP A 766 10.62 9.30 79.30
CA ASP A 766 10.73 8.50 80.52
C ASP A 766 10.09 9.16 81.76
N GLY A 767 9.45 10.32 81.59
CA GLY A 767 8.71 11.03 82.66
C GLY A 767 7.31 10.50 82.87
N ASN A 768 6.66 11.00 83.97
CA ASN A 768 5.26 10.73 84.24
C ASN A 768 4.34 11.34 83.20
N ASN A 769 3.76 10.47 82.38
CA ASN A 769 2.87 10.86 81.28
C ASN A 769 1.45 10.40 81.54
N LEU A 770 0.48 11.20 81.20
CA LEU A 770 -0.89 10.80 80.96
C LEU A 770 -1.01 10.16 79.60
N ILE A 771 -1.53 8.91 79.57
CA ILE A 771 -1.68 8.18 78.31
C ILE A 771 -3.17 8.06 77.97
N ILE A 772 -3.45 8.54 76.78
CA ILE A 772 -4.80 8.45 76.17
C ILE A 772 -4.67 7.61 74.89
N ARG A 773 -5.50 6.62 74.82
CA ARG A 773 -5.60 5.79 73.60
C ARG A 773 -6.87 6.20 72.84
N ALA A 774 -6.65 6.63 71.60
CA ALA A 774 -7.70 6.93 70.68
C ALA A 774 -7.96 5.68 69.82
N ILE A 775 -9.10 5.05 70.03
CA ILE A 775 -9.50 3.84 69.30
C ILE A 775 -10.80 4.08 68.56
N ASP A 776 -10.93 3.47 67.40
CA ASP A 776 -12.19 3.42 66.68
C ASP A 776 -13.04 2.31 67.24
N GLU A 777 -14.22 2.62 67.67
CA GLU A 777 -15.28 1.68 68.04
C GLU A 777 -16.53 1.98 67.26
N ASN A 778 -16.88 1.12 66.31
CA ASN A 778 -18.03 1.23 65.46
C ASN A 778 -18.12 2.54 64.61
N GLY A 779 -16.98 3.03 64.08
CA GLY A 779 -16.87 4.23 63.28
C GLY A 779 -16.84 5.55 64.08
N GLU A 780 -16.78 5.49 65.41
CA GLU A 780 -16.61 6.65 66.28
C GLU A 780 -15.26 6.61 67.00
N MET A 781 -14.49 7.67 66.94
CA MET A 781 -13.25 7.82 67.68
C MET A 781 -13.53 7.97 69.21
N LYS A 782 -13.16 6.96 70.00
CA LYS A 782 -13.28 7.02 71.48
C LYS A 782 -11.93 7.21 72.11
N LEU A 783 -11.88 8.07 73.13
CA LEU A 783 -10.68 8.30 73.93
C LEU A 783 -10.81 7.46 75.22
N LYS A 784 -9.85 6.55 75.40
CA LYS A 784 -9.72 5.72 76.63
C LYS A 784 -8.42 6.03 77.34
N TYR A 785 -8.47 6.05 78.71
CA TYR A 785 -7.25 6.16 79.50
C TYR A 785 -6.56 4.78 79.55
N ASP A 786 -5.31 4.70 79.20
CA ASP A 786 -4.49 3.49 79.20
C ASP A 786 -3.58 3.46 80.49
N MET A 787 -4.01 2.67 81.48
CA MET A 787 -3.25 2.50 82.73
C MET A 787 -2.22 1.37 82.66
N ASP A 788 -2.21 0.51 81.68
CA ASP A 788 -1.38 -0.71 81.56
C ASP A 788 -0.22 -0.65 80.57
N TRP A 789 0.16 0.50 80.15
CA TRP A 789 1.16 0.71 79.07
C TRP A 789 2.55 0.18 79.53
N ARG A 790 2.92 0.25 80.77
CA ARG A 790 4.25 -0.22 81.28
C ARG A 790 4.49 -1.69 81.01
N LYS A 791 3.45 -2.54 81.11
CA LYS A 791 3.56 -3.98 80.90
C LYS A 791 3.63 -4.36 79.37
N ARG A 792 3.19 -3.50 78.42
CA ARG A 792 3.22 -3.79 77.03
C ARG A 792 4.47 -3.21 76.29
N GLY A 793 5.11 -2.19 76.89
CA GLY A 793 6.34 -1.58 76.33
C GLY A 793 7.55 -2.55 76.31
N ASP A 794 7.63 -3.45 77.26
CA ASP A 794 8.74 -4.42 77.27
C ASP A 794 8.61 -5.56 76.25
N LYS A 795 7.39 -5.83 75.69
CA LYS A 795 7.24 -6.84 74.61
C LYS A 795 7.57 -6.34 73.27
N ARG A 796 7.61 -5.00 73.03
CA ARG A 796 7.95 -4.42 71.74
C ARG A 796 9.41 -4.00 71.59
N ARG A 797 10.23 -4.02 72.60
CA ARG A 797 11.66 -3.73 72.55
C ARG A 797 12.54 -4.86 71.95
N ASN A 798 11.94 -6.00 71.63
CA ASN A 798 12.65 -7.17 71.05
C ASN A 798 12.38 -7.39 69.55
N THR A 799 11.97 -6.42 68.79
CA THR A 799 12.04 -6.53 67.37
C THR A 799 13.25 -5.71 66.89
N GLU A 800 14.25 -6.44 66.47
CA GLU A 800 15.51 -5.95 65.90
C GLU A 800 15.28 -4.96 64.75
N PRO A 801 16.19 -4.02 64.52
CA PRO A 801 16.15 -3.15 63.35
C PRO A 801 16.38 -4.02 62.11
N LEU A 802 15.50 -3.93 61.14
CA LEU A 802 15.73 -4.47 59.82
C LEU A 802 16.94 -3.71 59.19
N ASP A 803 18.03 -4.45 59.07
CA ASP A 803 19.23 -4.01 58.35
C ASP A 803 18.88 -3.54 56.95
N SER A 804 19.45 -2.43 56.60
CA SER A 804 19.53 -1.89 55.27
C SER A 804 20.35 -2.79 54.34
N ASN A 805 19.71 -3.32 53.31
CA ASN A 805 20.36 -3.63 52.03
C ASN A 805 19.46 -3.20 50.90
#